data_3263eed28db4d6f1c20c614ed244bb02
#
_entry.id   3263eed28db4d6f1c20c614ed244bb02
#
_cell.length_a   1.000
_cell.length_b   1.000
_cell.length_c   1.000
_cell.angle_alpha   90.00
_cell.angle_beta   90.00
_cell.angle_gamma   90.00
#
_symmetry.space_group_name_H-M   'P 1'
#
loop_
_entity.id
_entity.type
_entity.pdbx_description
1 polymer ?
#
loop_
_entity_poly.entity_id
_entity_poly.type
_entity_poly.pdbx_seq_one_letter_code
_entity_poly.pdbx_strand_id
1 'polypeptide(L)'
;MSTEPTPILAALNVRSITYPSKFSPVEHTAAQELARLTGGRAVKSTKPGNGVNVALAPRDWAKLLPKSKAAEPGWMWLKIEDNGTGEIIADAGSLLYAAVRLLANGLNDQLRGKLAAGLFIQTTFPWHRPHWDSCLTQYWRSIRKFDRERYVATLAETGFTHVEINGLQAHMPMEDSVQSEYYPQFYTYTPGFNHFVDTPLTAGLWQPHYLEANLNNLKSLAALGRKYGLKPGVCMFEPRSLPERFFQRYPTLRGARVDHPFRSRLPRYCLAQDHPITKQHYRAAIQNLMKAAPDLSYMSVWTNDSGSGFEHTGSLYVGRNGGPYMIREWRNHDKIAQAAGESIVRYLANIQTAAAEINPDFDIILRIEPFKLEQDHIKAGMNEHITWEAPSLLVRGYSLPYTHPKYPEMSGAAGSPLQTEIDPAERAPLEDSRSRGAEPTLQYAAGTTACFEPLLGVPYARLLRKKLESMRDLGIKRASALGGINNPQQSPYWPNPAVLRATQFTPEIPIDEVLISTACGFVGEKYAAKLVACWDAFEEAVSWQPPVMLFTGFAFTWQRTFDRPYVPDIEAIPAKERAYYERHGCFQHNNPGINDLGKDVLFDVVTKEQGIKAAANYDKECLPRIDKLIAQLEKLETQTAAEPSVQAVFIDLLDRARGYRAVCGSIRMVAAWCAHVYGYLDSTKAADKRKHEKALQAAIDAELVNTQNLIDLLEADRTEFMVLSAIGNNTFCYGEDLPDLLREKIRLMKKYRHKKPRIDKDILWRPIPEAKWPEFK
;
A
#
# COMPACT_ATOMS: atom_id res chain seq x y z
N MET A 1 -31.81 4.18 -13.99
CA MET A 1 -31.09 5.44 -14.26
C MET A 1 -30.52 5.35 -15.65
N SER A 2 -30.76 6.32 -16.53
CA SER A 2 -30.32 6.30 -17.92
C SER A 2 -28.80 6.16 -17.98
N THR A 3 -28.33 5.23 -18.79
CA THR A 3 -26.91 4.88 -18.95
C THR A 3 -26.15 5.85 -19.87
N GLU A 4 -26.77 6.90 -20.37
CA GLU A 4 -26.10 7.90 -21.19
C GLU A 4 -25.48 8.99 -20.30
N PRO A 5 -24.13 9.14 -20.32
CA PRO A 5 -23.48 10.19 -19.57
C PRO A 5 -23.83 11.57 -20.15
N THR A 6 -24.34 12.45 -19.31
CA THR A 6 -24.58 13.87 -19.70
C THR A 6 -23.22 14.51 -20.01
N PRO A 7 -23.08 15.24 -21.15
CA PRO A 7 -21.86 15.96 -21.47
C PRO A 7 -21.53 17.01 -20.41
N ILE A 8 -20.38 16.86 -19.73
CA ILE A 8 -19.94 17.75 -18.63
C ILE A 8 -19.33 19.03 -19.19
N LEU A 9 -18.72 18.95 -20.38
CA LEU A 9 -17.96 20.04 -21.00
C LEU A 9 -18.63 20.57 -22.28
N ALA A 10 -19.95 20.54 -22.34
CA ALA A 10 -20.70 21.04 -23.52
C ALA A 10 -20.38 22.51 -23.86
N ALA A 11 -20.03 23.32 -22.85
CA ALA A 11 -19.64 24.73 -23.03
C ALA A 11 -18.38 24.92 -23.88
N LEU A 12 -17.53 23.90 -24.02
CA LEU A 12 -16.31 23.96 -24.87
C LEU A 12 -16.63 23.86 -26.39
N ASN A 13 -17.87 23.65 -26.79
CA ASN A 13 -18.33 23.56 -28.18
C ASN A 13 -17.58 22.53 -29.04
N VAL A 14 -16.96 21.52 -28.43
CA VAL A 14 -16.18 20.49 -29.13
C VAL A 14 -17.12 19.55 -29.87
N ARG A 15 -17.21 19.66 -31.20
CA ARG A 15 -18.07 18.81 -32.04
C ARG A 15 -17.33 17.67 -32.73
N SER A 16 -16.05 17.88 -33.05
CA SER A 16 -15.22 16.93 -33.76
C SER A 16 -13.89 16.74 -33.02
N ILE A 17 -13.51 15.49 -32.84
CA ILE A 17 -12.26 15.11 -32.18
C ILE A 17 -11.51 14.19 -33.17
N THR A 18 -10.26 14.51 -33.44
CA THR A 18 -9.45 13.76 -34.41
C THR A 18 -8.27 13.11 -33.68
N TYR A 19 -8.05 11.81 -33.93
CA TYR A 19 -6.88 11.10 -33.40
C TYR A 19 -6.20 10.31 -34.55
N PRO A 20 -4.90 9.93 -34.45
CA PRO A 20 -4.15 9.30 -35.53
C PRO A 20 -4.77 7.99 -36.03
N SER A 21 -4.71 7.76 -37.31
CA SER A 21 -5.21 6.51 -37.92
C SER A 21 -4.37 5.28 -37.50
N LYS A 22 -3.07 5.48 -37.29
CA LYS A 22 -2.16 4.52 -36.65
C LYS A 22 -2.03 4.94 -35.16
N PHE A 23 -3.01 4.63 -34.36
CA PHE A 23 -3.11 5.04 -32.99
C PHE A 23 -2.55 4.00 -32.01
N SER A 24 -2.07 4.47 -30.88
CA SER A 24 -1.88 3.64 -29.67
C SER A 24 -3.23 3.44 -28.96
N PRO A 25 -3.42 2.39 -28.15
CA PRO A 25 -4.66 2.16 -27.41
C PRO A 25 -5.15 3.39 -26.62
N VAL A 26 -4.22 4.13 -26.01
CA VAL A 26 -4.58 5.32 -25.20
C VAL A 26 -5.05 6.51 -26.04
N GLU A 27 -4.52 6.72 -27.25
CA GLU A 27 -4.99 7.80 -28.13
C GLU A 27 -6.47 7.60 -28.51
N HIS A 28 -6.85 6.36 -28.79
CA HIS A 28 -8.25 6.01 -29.00
C HIS A 28 -9.08 6.24 -27.74
N THR A 29 -8.61 5.72 -26.57
CA THR A 29 -9.32 5.85 -25.29
C THR A 29 -9.51 7.31 -24.88
N ALA A 30 -8.47 8.13 -25.00
CA ALA A 30 -8.53 9.55 -24.67
C ALA A 30 -9.48 10.31 -25.60
N ALA A 31 -9.46 10.03 -26.92
CA ALA A 31 -10.39 10.66 -27.87
C ALA A 31 -11.84 10.27 -27.60
N GLN A 32 -12.13 9.00 -27.27
CA GLN A 32 -13.47 8.54 -26.93
C GLN A 32 -13.94 9.17 -25.61
N GLU A 33 -13.06 9.29 -24.61
CA GLU A 33 -13.37 9.93 -23.33
C GLU A 33 -13.68 11.41 -23.51
N LEU A 34 -12.92 12.13 -24.35
CA LEU A 34 -13.22 13.51 -24.68
C LEU A 34 -14.58 13.65 -25.37
N ALA A 35 -14.90 12.73 -26.30
CA ALA A 35 -16.19 12.69 -26.98
C ALA A 35 -17.34 12.49 -25.98
N ARG A 36 -17.16 11.56 -25.03
CA ARG A 36 -18.14 11.30 -23.95
C ARG A 36 -18.36 12.54 -23.06
N LEU A 37 -17.30 13.26 -22.73
CA LEU A 37 -17.35 14.43 -21.85
C LEU A 37 -17.96 15.66 -22.51
N THR A 38 -17.79 15.80 -23.83
CA THR A 38 -18.21 17.01 -24.57
C THR A 38 -19.48 16.80 -25.43
N GLY A 39 -19.87 15.57 -25.68
CA GLY A 39 -20.90 15.22 -26.66
C GLY A 39 -20.42 15.28 -28.12
N GLY A 40 -19.11 15.45 -28.34
CA GLY A 40 -18.50 15.48 -29.68
C GLY A 40 -18.35 14.07 -30.29
N ARG A 41 -17.86 14.02 -31.55
CA ARG A 41 -17.62 12.77 -32.28
C ARG A 41 -16.13 12.54 -32.48
N ALA A 42 -15.60 11.41 -32.00
CA ALA A 42 -14.22 11.00 -32.23
C ALA A 42 -14.04 10.26 -33.58
N VAL A 43 -13.06 10.69 -34.38
CA VAL A 43 -12.77 10.17 -35.71
C VAL A 43 -11.25 9.96 -35.88
N LYS A 44 -10.85 8.80 -36.39
CA LYS A 44 -9.46 8.52 -36.79
C LYS A 44 -9.09 9.17 -38.11
N SER A 45 -7.88 9.74 -38.20
CA SER A 45 -7.40 10.39 -39.40
C SER A 45 -5.89 10.25 -39.58
N THR A 46 -5.43 10.36 -40.83
CA THR A 46 -3.99 10.41 -41.16
C THR A 46 -3.39 11.81 -40.98
N LYS A 47 -4.22 12.85 -40.87
CA LYS A 47 -3.83 14.25 -40.69
C LYS A 47 -4.66 14.90 -39.58
N PRO A 48 -4.15 15.96 -38.91
CA PRO A 48 -4.94 16.78 -38.02
C PRO A 48 -6.24 17.25 -38.68
N GLY A 49 -7.33 17.25 -37.90
CA GLY A 49 -8.65 17.74 -38.31
C GLY A 49 -8.91 19.18 -37.87
N ASN A 50 -10.07 19.71 -38.26
CA ASN A 50 -10.50 21.07 -37.90
C ASN A 50 -11.14 21.18 -36.50
N GLY A 51 -11.23 20.08 -35.77
CA GLY A 51 -11.72 20.05 -34.38
C GLY A 51 -10.60 19.99 -33.37
N VAL A 52 -10.83 19.30 -32.24
CA VAL A 52 -9.77 19.03 -31.25
C VAL A 52 -8.95 17.83 -31.68
N ASN A 53 -7.64 17.99 -31.78
CA ASN A 53 -6.70 16.95 -32.12
C ASN A 53 -6.12 16.31 -30.85
N VAL A 54 -6.21 14.99 -30.72
CA VAL A 54 -5.73 14.21 -29.55
C VAL A 54 -4.64 13.26 -30.00
N ALA A 55 -3.40 13.47 -29.56
CA ALA A 55 -2.26 12.68 -30.01
C ALA A 55 -1.09 12.63 -29.01
N LEU A 56 -0.25 11.59 -29.16
CA LEU A 56 1.05 11.49 -28.51
C LEU A 56 2.15 12.17 -29.33
N ALA A 57 3.07 12.87 -28.68
CA ALA A 57 4.32 13.33 -29.26
C ALA A 57 5.38 12.18 -29.20
N PRO A 58 6.39 12.14 -30.07
CA PRO A 58 6.61 12.96 -31.26
C PRO A 58 6.02 12.30 -32.52
N ARG A 59 4.92 12.82 -33.00
CA ARG A 59 4.39 12.49 -34.34
C ARG A 59 4.37 13.77 -35.17
N ASP A 60 4.03 13.68 -36.42
CA ASP A 60 3.87 14.87 -37.30
C ASP A 60 2.92 15.94 -36.71
N TRP A 61 2.08 15.54 -35.80
CA TRP A 61 1.17 16.40 -35.02
C TRP A 61 1.86 17.21 -33.92
N ALA A 62 3.08 16.86 -33.50
CA ALA A 62 3.88 17.66 -32.54
C ALA A 62 4.31 19.03 -33.12
N LYS A 63 4.15 19.24 -34.44
CA LYS A 63 4.34 20.57 -35.06
C LYS A 63 3.36 21.62 -34.56
N LEU A 64 2.30 21.20 -33.85
CA LEU A 64 1.31 22.07 -33.23
C LEU A 64 1.84 22.68 -31.91
N LEU A 65 2.92 22.14 -31.33
CA LEU A 65 3.51 22.67 -30.09
C LEU A 65 4.30 23.95 -30.32
N PRO A 66 4.20 24.94 -29.40
CA PRO A 66 5.09 26.08 -29.40
C PRO A 66 6.56 25.63 -29.28
N LYS A 67 7.40 26.00 -30.24
CA LYS A 67 8.84 25.59 -30.29
C LYS A 67 9.66 25.91 -29.03
N SER A 68 9.18 26.83 -28.19
CA SER A 68 9.86 27.25 -26.95
C SER A 68 9.63 26.33 -25.74
N LYS A 69 8.86 25.23 -25.87
CA LYS A 69 8.41 24.41 -24.77
C LYS A 69 8.86 22.94 -24.84
N ALA A 70 9.93 22.62 -25.57
CA ALA A 70 10.59 21.33 -25.46
C ALA A 70 11.17 21.18 -24.05
N ALA A 71 10.46 20.46 -23.19
CA ALA A 71 10.71 20.36 -21.78
C ALA A 71 11.28 18.99 -21.41
N GLU A 72 11.64 18.86 -20.15
CA GLU A 72 11.93 17.55 -19.55
C GLU A 72 10.76 16.59 -19.76
N PRO A 73 11.00 15.26 -19.78
CA PRO A 73 9.94 14.25 -19.91
C PRO A 73 8.82 14.46 -18.85
N GLY A 74 7.59 14.11 -19.23
CA GLY A 74 6.44 14.20 -18.34
C GLY A 74 5.61 15.48 -18.52
N TRP A 75 5.33 15.86 -19.76
CA TRP A 75 4.53 17.05 -20.05
C TRP A 75 3.25 16.75 -20.86
N MET A 76 2.29 17.70 -20.74
CA MET A 76 1.10 17.74 -21.57
C MET A 76 0.77 19.19 -22.01
N TRP A 77 0.14 19.32 -23.17
CA TRP A 77 -0.35 20.54 -23.76
C TRP A 77 -1.84 20.45 -24.02
N LEU A 78 -2.60 21.40 -23.49
CA LEU A 78 -4.04 21.54 -23.64
C LEU A 78 -4.36 22.91 -24.27
N LYS A 79 -4.99 22.92 -25.43
CA LYS A 79 -5.50 24.13 -26.06
C LYS A 79 -6.88 23.84 -26.63
N ILE A 80 -7.88 24.58 -26.20
CA ILE A 80 -9.25 24.52 -26.76
C ILE A 80 -9.75 25.94 -26.88
N GLU A 81 -9.99 26.38 -28.10
CA GLU A 81 -10.52 27.68 -28.44
C GLU A 81 -12.05 27.70 -28.29
N ASP A 82 -12.65 28.90 -28.16
CA ASP A 82 -14.11 29.07 -27.96
C ASP A 82 -14.97 28.49 -29.09
N ASN A 83 -14.38 28.33 -30.28
CA ASN A 83 -15.02 27.69 -31.41
C ASN A 83 -14.99 26.16 -31.39
N GLY A 84 -14.41 25.55 -30.35
CA GLY A 84 -14.30 24.11 -30.18
C GLY A 84 -13.18 23.46 -30.99
N THR A 85 -12.19 24.21 -31.45
CA THR A 85 -10.97 23.71 -32.11
C THR A 85 -9.79 23.70 -31.12
N GLY A 86 -8.77 22.89 -31.40
CA GLY A 86 -7.57 22.88 -30.57
C GLY A 86 -6.77 21.58 -30.57
N GLU A 87 -5.91 21.43 -29.56
CA GLU A 87 -5.03 20.28 -29.40
C GLU A 87 -4.93 19.81 -27.95
N ILE A 88 -4.90 18.50 -27.76
CA ILE A 88 -4.50 17.82 -26.53
C ILE A 88 -3.36 16.88 -26.88
N ILE A 89 -2.17 17.22 -26.45
CA ILE A 89 -0.93 16.51 -26.79
C ILE A 89 -0.17 16.19 -25.50
N ALA A 90 0.41 14.99 -25.42
CA ALA A 90 1.26 14.60 -24.31
C ALA A 90 2.48 13.82 -24.83
N ASP A 91 3.59 13.87 -24.09
CA ASP A 91 4.79 13.10 -24.41
C ASP A 91 4.69 11.64 -23.96
N ALA A 92 3.81 11.32 -23.03
CA ALA A 92 3.61 9.97 -22.50
C ALA A 92 2.12 9.58 -22.50
N GLY A 93 1.84 8.28 -22.66
CA GLY A 93 0.49 7.76 -22.79
C GLY A 93 -0.41 8.07 -21.59
N SER A 94 0.08 7.86 -20.38
CA SER A 94 -0.67 8.13 -19.15
C SER A 94 -1.12 9.58 -19.02
N LEU A 95 -0.30 10.51 -19.52
CA LEU A 95 -0.58 11.94 -19.48
C LEU A 95 -1.64 12.35 -20.50
N LEU A 96 -1.78 11.64 -21.62
CA LEU A 96 -2.80 11.96 -22.61
C LEU A 96 -4.22 11.70 -22.10
N TYR A 97 -4.45 10.59 -21.42
CA TYR A 97 -5.72 10.30 -20.77
C TYR A 97 -5.98 11.27 -19.60
N ALA A 98 -4.97 11.51 -18.78
CA ALA A 98 -5.04 12.47 -17.67
C ALA A 98 -5.38 13.88 -18.15
N ALA A 99 -4.81 14.35 -19.27
CA ALA A 99 -5.08 15.66 -19.86
C ALA A 99 -6.56 15.84 -20.19
N VAL A 100 -7.19 14.81 -20.77
CA VAL A 100 -8.63 14.82 -21.05
C VAL A 100 -9.45 14.87 -19.75
N ARG A 101 -9.06 14.13 -18.74
CA ARG A 101 -9.75 14.11 -17.45
C ARG A 101 -9.60 15.42 -16.67
N LEU A 102 -8.46 16.11 -16.79
CA LEU A 102 -8.22 17.41 -16.16
C LEU A 102 -9.22 18.47 -16.63
N LEU A 103 -9.67 18.43 -17.88
CA LEU A 103 -10.70 19.35 -18.40
C LEU A 103 -12.00 19.22 -17.61
N ALA A 104 -12.35 18.02 -17.14
CA ALA A 104 -13.57 17.77 -16.38
C ALA A 104 -13.45 18.23 -14.91
N ASN A 105 -12.38 17.87 -14.23
CA ASN A 105 -12.27 17.96 -12.76
C ASN A 105 -10.86 18.24 -12.24
N GLY A 106 -10.04 19.04 -12.91
CA GLY A 106 -8.68 19.29 -12.44
C GLY A 106 -8.21 20.72 -12.63
N LEU A 107 -8.95 21.53 -13.38
CA LEU A 107 -8.62 22.92 -13.65
C LEU A 107 -9.55 23.85 -12.87
N ASN A 108 -8.97 24.82 -12.17
CA ASN A 108 -9.70 25.94 -11.61
C ASN A 108 -10.05 26.98 -12.69
N ASP A 109 -10.83 28.02 -12.35
CA ASP A 109 -11.28 29.04 -13.30
C ASP A 109 -10.10 29.79 -13.95
N GLN A 110 -9.04 30.07 -13.20
CA GLN A 110 -7.83 30.72 -13.73
C GLN A 110 -7.16 29.87 -14.81
N LEU A 111 -7.02 28.57 -14.59
CA LEU A 111 -6.41 27.67 -15.57
C LEU A 111 -7.34 27.42 -16.75
N ARG A 112 -8.66 27.32 -16.53
CA ARG A 112 -9.67 27.23 -17.60
C ARG A 112 -9.62 28.43 -18.52
N GLY A 113 -9.48 29.64 -17.98
CA GLY A 113 -9.31 30.87 -18.74
C GLY A 113 -8.08 30.89 -19.66
N LYS A 114 -7.08 30.04 -19.39
CA LYS A 114 -5.88 29.90 -20.23
C LYS A 114 -6.02 28.89 -21.38
N LEU A 115 -7.09 28.11 -21.43
CA LEU A 115 -7.23 27.02 -22.41
C LEU A 115 -7.20 27.52 -23.84
N ALA A 116 -7.82 28.67 -24.16
CA ALA A 116 -7.82 29.24 -25.51
C ALA A 116 -6.42 29.68 -25.99
N ALA A 117 -5.60 30.18 -25.07
CA ALA A 117 -4.20 30.53 -25.33
C ALA A 117 -3.25 29.30 -25.31
N GLY A 118 -3.69 28.26 -24.64
CA GLY A 118 -2.94 27.02 -24.43
C GLY A 118 -2.28 26.94 -23.06
N LEU A 119 -2.50 25.81 -22.41
CA LEU A 119 -2.01 25.45 -21.09
C LEU A 119 -0.95 24.36 -21.20
N PHE A 120 0.29 24.68 -20.82
CA PHE A 120 1.37 23.71 -20.72
C PHE A 120 1.49 23.26 -19.26
N ILE A 121 1.50 21.95 -19.04
CA ILE A 121 1.61 21.32 -17.73
C ILE A 121 2.82 20.38 -17.73
N GLN A 122 3.72 20.59 -16.76
CA GLN A 122 4.82 19.69 -16.44
C GLN A 122 4.43 18.88 -15.21
N THR A 123 4.56 17.56 -15.25
CA THR A 123 4.26 16.70 -14.09
C THR A 123 5.28 16.87 -12.98
N THR A 124 4.83 16.76 -11.75
CA THR A 124 5.71 16.76 -10.57
C THR A 124 6.56 15.48 -10.52
N PHE A 125 5.93 14.34 -10.75
CA PHE A 125 6.60 13.03 -10.73
C PHE A 125 6.46 12.36 -12.11
N PRO A 126 7.48 12.45 -12.99
CA PRO A 126 7.42 11.82 -14.32
C PRO A 126 7.43 10.29 -14.24
N TRP A 127 7.83 9.71 -13.12
CA TRP A 127 7.70 8.31 -12.80
C TRP A 127 6.92 8.13 -11.51
N HIS A 128 5.68 7.61 -11.59
CA HIS A 128 4.76 7.49 -10.46
C HIS A 128 3.96 6.19 -10.58
N ARG A 129 4.04 5.33 -9.54
CA ARG A 129 3.37 4.03 -9.53
C ARG A 129 2.57 3.78 -8.25
N PRO A 130 1.48 2.98 -8.31
CA PRO A 130 1.03 2.21 -7.16
C PRO A 130 2.02 1.07 -6.93
N HIS A 131 2.33 0.73 -5.70
CA HIS A 131 3.30 -0.30 -5.37
C HIS A 131 2.76 -1.25 -4.32
N TRP A 132 3.01 -2.55 -4.50
CA TRP A 132 2.61 -3.64 -3.64
C TRP A 132 1.18 -3.48 -3.13
N ASP A 133 0.26 -3.49 -4.05
CA ASP A 133 -1.17 -3.37 -3.74
C ASP A 133 -1.73 -4.69 -3.18
N SER A 134 -1.14 -5.12 -2.06
CA SER A 134 -1.54 -6.35 -1.38
C SER A 134 -2.98 -6.26 -0.87
N CYS A 135 -3.40 -5.07 -0.45
CA CYS A 135 -4.78 -4.83 -0.05
C CYS A 135 -5.72 -4.98 -1.24
N LEU A 136 -5.37 -4.44 -2.40
CA LEU A 136 -6.17 -4.60 -3.60
C LEU A 136 -6.24 -6.07 -4.03
N THR A 137 -5.14 -6.80 -3.93
CA THR A 137 -5.11 -8.24 -4.19
C THR A 137 -6.04 -9.02 -3.26
N GLN A 138 -6.21 -8.55 -2.04
CA GLN A 138 -7.22 -9.08 -1.12
C GLN A 138 -8.61 -8.56 -1.48
N TYR A 139 -8.74 -7.30 -1.85
CA TYR A 139 -10.01 -6.65 -2.18
C TYR A 139 -10.73 -7.30 -3.34
N TRP A 140 -10.04 -7.71 -4.41
CA TRP A 140 -10.76 -8.36 -5.49
C TRP A 140 -11.36 -9.72 -5.07
N ARG A 141 -10.85 -10.35 -4.03
CA ARG A 141 -11.42 -11.56 -3.43
C ARG A 141 -12.62 -11.24 -2.52
N SER A 142 -12.65 -10.06 -1.94
CA SER A 142 -13.68 -9.61 -1.02
C SER A 142 -14.75 -8.77 -1.69
N ILE A 143 -14.39 -7.98 -2.72
CA ILE A 143 -15.29 -7.03 -3.34
C ILE A 143 -16.14 -7.72 -4.39
N ARG A 144 -17.44 -7.74 -4.16
CA ARG A 144 -18.43 -8.26 -5.11
C ARG A 144 -18.51 -7.44 -6.40
N LYS A 145 -18.02 -6.20 -6.42
CA LYS A 145 -18.17 -5.22 -7.51
C LYS A 145 -16.87 -4.55 -7.91
N PHE A 146 -15.73 -5.25 -7.81
CA PHE A 146 -14.45 -4.67 -8.21
C PHE A 146 -14.35 -4.52 -9.73
N ASP A 147 -14.44 -3.29 -10.18
CA ASP A 147 -14.22 -2.90 -11.57
C ASP A 147 -12.75 -2.49 -11.75
N ARG A 148 -11.95 -3.44 -12.23
CA ARG A 148 -10.52 -3.23 -12.51
C ARG A 148 -10.27 -2.16 -13.56
N GLU A 149 -11.13 -2.09 -14.57
CA GLU A 149 -11.00 -1.11 -15.62
C GLU A 149 -11.18 0.32 -15.07
N ARG A 150 -12.23 0.52 -14.27
CA ARG A 150 -12.45 1.80 -13.59
C ARG A 150 -11.31 2.15 -12.63
N TYR A 151 -10.77 1.17 -11.91
CA TYR A 151 -9.62 1.40 -11.02
C TYR A 151 -8.40 1.86 -11.80
N VAL A 152 -8.03 1.17 -12.89
CA VAL A 152 -6.89 1.54 -13.74
C VAL A 152 -7.09 2.91 -14.40
N ALA A 153 -8.31 3.21 -14.86
CA ALA A 153 -8.67 4.54 -15.37
C ALA A 153 -8.46 5.62 -14.30
N THR A 154 -8.84 5.35 -13.04
CA THR A 154 -8.66 6.28 -11.93
C THR A 154 -7.18 6.47 -11.59
N LEU A 155 -6.34 5.44 -11.68
CA LEU A 155 -4.90 5.60 -11.54
C LEU A 155 -4.35 6.60 -12.56
N ALA A 156 -4.67 6.44 -13.84
CA ALA A 156 -4.25 7.37 -14.89
C ALA A 156 -4.80 8.79 -14.66
N GLU A 157 -6.08 8.93 -14.28
CA GLU A 157 -6.71 10.22 -13.96
C GLU A 157 -6.04 10.93 -12.78
N THR A 158 -5.56 10.19 -11.78
CA THR A 158 -4.90 10.75 -10.59
C THR A 158 -3.42 11.05 -10.80
N GLY A 159 -2.87 10.68 -11.96
CA GLY A 159 -1.51 11.03 -12.34
C GLY A 159 -0.46 9.95 -12.12
N PHE A 160 -0.87 8.72 -11.92
CA PHE A 160 0.07 7.60 -12.04
C PHE A 160 0.51 7.43 -13.49
N THR A 161 1.77 7.12 -13.69
CA THR A 161 2.37 6.90 -15.02
C THR A 161 2.65 5.42 -15.28
N HIS A 162 2.69 4.63 -14.22
CA HIS A 162 2.96 3.20 -14.22
C HIS A 162 1.87 2.45 -13.49
N VAL A 163 1.73 1.16 -13.74
CA VAL A 163 0.82 0.27 -13.00
C VAL A 163 1.50 -1.06 -12.71
N GLU A 164 1.40 -1.51 -11.48
CA GLU A 164 1.87 -2.83 -11.03
C GLU A 164 0.79 -3.87 -11.31
N ILE A 165 0.87 -4.51 -12.47
CA ILE A 165 -0.24 -5.30 -13.02
C ILE A 165 -0.56 -6.56 -12.23
N ASN A 166 0.42 -7.17 -11.58
CA ASN A 166 0.18 -8.34 -10.75
C ASN A 166 -0.43 -8.00 -9.36
N GLY A 167 -0.52 -6.72 -9.00
CA GLY A 167 -1.32 -6.23 -7.87
C GLY A 167 -2.82 -6.16 -8.17
N LEU A 168 -3.20 -6.07 -9.45
CA LEU A 168 -4.61 -5.92 -9.87
C LEU A 168 -5.43 -7.20 -9.78
N GLN A 169 -4.79 -8.35 -9.65
CA GLN A 169 -5.46 -9.64 -9.47
C GLN A 169 -4.54 -10.62 -8.78
N ALA A 170 -5.08 -11.37 -7.81
CA ALA A 170 -4.34 -12.45 -7.18
C ALA A 170 -3.98 -13.53 -8.22
N HIS A 171 -2.73 -13.96 -8.19
CA HIS A 171 -2.25 -15.12 -8.92
C HIS A 171 -2.74 -16.41 -8.23
N MET A 172 -2.76 -17.50 -8.95
CA MET A 172 -3.01 -18.82 -8.37
C MET A 172 -1.78 -19.22 -7.56
N PRO A 173 -1.93 -19.45 -6.24
CA PRO A 173 -0.80 -19.83 -5.41
C PRO A 173 -0.34 -21.25 -5.72
N MET A 174 0.96 -21.50 -5.65
CA MET A 174 1.58 -22.79 -5.92
C MET A 174 2.31 -23.37 -4.70
N GLU A 175 2.47 -22.59 -3.65
CA GLU A 175 3.08 -23.07 -2.43
C GLU A 175 2.05 -23.73 -1.52
N ASP A 176 2.39 -24.94 -1.08
CA ASP A 176 1.70 -25.58 0.03
C ASP A 176 2.11 -24.91 1.34
N SER A 177 1.16 -24.30 2.02
CA SER A 177 1.36 -23.83 3.39
C SER A 177 0.40 -24.54 4.33
N VAL A 178 0.89 -24.93 5.51
CA VAL A 178 0.02 -25.38 6.59
C VAL A 178 -0.87 -24.23 7.00
N GLN A 179 -2.15 -24.49 7.17
CA GLN A 179 -3.16 -23.43 7.42
C GLN A 179 -2.84 -22.53 8.62
N SER A 180 -2.14 -23.05 9.64
CA SER A 180 -1.66 -22.34 10.81
C SER A 180 -0.25 -21.76 10.65
N GLU A 181 0.36 -21.86 9.48
CA GLU A 181 1.69 -21.30 9.22
C GLU A 181 1.53 -19.93 8.60
N TYR A 182 1.66 -18.89 9.44
CA TYR A 182 1.48 -17.49 9.07
C TYR A 182 2.40 -17.03 7.94
N TYR A 183 3.70 -17.35 8.07
CA TYR A 183 4.70 -16.74 7.24
C TYR A 183 4.63 -17.15 5.75
N PRO A 184 4.39 -18.42 5.39
CA PRO A 184 4.16 -18.78 3.99
C PRO A 184 2.95 -18.11 3.36
N GLN A 185 1.91 -17.78 4.13
CA GLN A 185 0.76 -17.05 3.61
C GLN A 185 1.13 -15.65 3.14
N PHE A 186 2.12 -15.02 3.75
CA PHE A 186 2.64 -13.73 3.32
C PHE A 186 3.17 -13.76 1.88
N TYR A 187 3.73 -14.87 1.43
CA TYR A 187 4.18 -15.04 0.05
C TYR A 187 3.05 -15.19 -0.96
N THR A 188 1.87 -15.57 -0.54
CA THR A 188 0.74 -15.80 -1.45
C THR A 188 0.31 -14.52 -2.18
N TYR A 189 0.63 -13.36 -1.64
CA TYR A 189 0.19 -12.07 -2.19
C TYR A 189 1.14 -11.47 -3.22
N THR A 190 2.40 -11.87 -3.18
CA THR A 190 3.41 -11.36 -4.13
C THR A 190 4.07 -12.55 -4.83
N PRO A 191 3.92 -12.69 -6.15
CA PRO A 191 4.46 -13.82 -6.88
C PRO A 191 5.97 -13.70 -7.12
N GLY A 192 6.57 -14.80 -7.57
CA GLY A 192 7.87 -14.83 -8.21
C GLY A 192 7.75 -15.34 -9.65
N PHE A 193 8.86 -15.46 -10.35
CA PHE A 193 8.90 -15.95 -11.74
C PHE A 193 8.18 -17.29 -11.91
N ASN A 194 8.34 -18.20 -10.95
CA ASN A 194 7.78 -19.54 -10.99
C ASN A 194 6.24 -19.60 -11.05
N HIS A 195 5.55 -18.47 -10.82
CA HIS A 195 4.11 -18.39 -10.96
C HIS A 195 3.67 -18.16 -12.41
N PHE A 196 4.55 -17.68 -13.27
CA PHE A 196 4.20 -17.24 -14.62
C PHE A 196 4.92 -18.04 -15.71
N VAL A 197 6.15 -18.46 -15.46
CA VAL A 197 7.01 -19.06 -16.48
C VAL A 197 7.81 -20.23 -15.94
N ASP A 198 8.10 -21.16 -16.83
CA ASP A 198 9.01 -22.26 -16.60
C ASP A 198 10.33 -22.03 -17.35
N THR A 199 11.36 -22.72 -16.95
CA THR A 199 12.67 -22.73 -17.58
C THR A 199 13.17 -24.18 -17.70
N PRO A 200 14.24 -24.46 -18.50
CA PRO A 200 14.80 -25.81 -18.54
C PRO A 200 15.17 -26.38 -17.18
N LEU A 201 15.55 -25.53 -16.22
CA LEU A 201 15.90 -25.97 -14.86
C LEU A 201 14.69 -26.39 -14.03
N THR A 202 13.54 -25.71 -14.20
CA THR A 202 12.31 -25.91 -13.43
C THR A 202 11.24 -26.69 -14.18
N ALA A 203 11.57 -27.17 -15.38
CA ALA A 203 10.63 -27.88 -16.25
C ALA A 203 9.94 -29.06 -15.53
N GLY A 204 8.61 -29.02 -15.51
CA GLY A 204 7.79 -30.02 -14.85
C GLY A 204 7.74 -29.92 -13.32
N LEU A 205 8.33 -28.89 -12.73
CA LEU A 205 8.25 -28.66 -11.29
C LEU A 205 6.84 -28.18 -10.87
N TRP A 206 6.20 -27.40 -11.72
CA TRP A 206 4.87 -26.83 -11.52
C TRP A 206 3.88 -27.36 -12.54
N GLN A 207 2.60 -27.32 -12.20
CA GLN A 207 1.53 -27.74 -13.11
C GLN A 207 1.37 -26.69 -14.24
N PRO A 208 1.43 -27.09 -15.52
CA PRO A 208 1.41 -26.14 -16.63
C PRO A 208 0.19 -25.21 -16.65
N HIS A 209 -0.99 -25.71 -16.23
CA HIS A 209 -2.21 -24.89 -16.23
C HIS A 209 -2.16 -23.71 -15.23
N TYR A 210 -1.41 -23.81 -14.13
CA TYR A 210 -1.18 -22.67 -13.22
C TYR A 210 -0.35 -21.60 -13.90
N LEU A 211 0.74 -21.98 -14.54
CA LEU A 211 1.61 -21.04 -15.24
C LEU A 211 0.86 -20.34 -16.38
N GLU A 212 0.12 -21.09 -17.17
CA GLU A 212 -0.66 -20.57 -18.30
C GLU A 212 -1.76 -19.62 -17.81
N ALA A 213 -2.53 -19.98 -16.78
CA ALA A 213 -3.59 -19.15 -16.24
C ALA A 213 -3.05 -17.84 -15.68
N ASN A 214 -1.96 -17.89 -14.89
CA ASN A 214 -1.33 -16.69 -14.33
C ASN A 214 -0.73 -15.80 -15.42
N LEU A 215 -0.07 -16.39 -16.42
CA LEU A 215 0.54 -15.65 -17.53
C LEU A 215 -0.52 -14.97 -18.44
N ASN A 216 -1.61 -15.66 -18.76
CA ASN A 216 -2.70 -15.10 -19.55
C ASN A 216 -3.40 -13.95 -18.82
N ASN A 217 -3.56 -14.09 -17.49
CA ASN A 217 -4.06 -13.00 -16.66
C ASN A 217 -3.11 -11.79 -16.69
N LEU A 218 -1.80 -12.01 -16.52
CA LEU A 218 -0.79 -10.96 -16.60
C LEU A 218 -0.84 -10.20 -17.93
N LYS A 219 -0.94 -10.91 -19.05
CA LYS A 219 -1.08 -10.31 -20.40
C LYS A 219 -2.33 -9.43 -20.52
N SER A 220 -3.47 -9.90 -20.02
CA SER A 220 -4.72 -9.14 -20.06
C SER A 220 -4.65 -7.86 -19.24
N LEU A 221 -4.00 -7.92 -18.08
CA LEU A 221 -3.80 -6.76 -17.22
C LEU A 221 -2.79 -5.77 -17.80
N ALA A 222 -1.75 -6.24 -18.49
CA ALA A 222 -0.83 -5.38 -19.23
C ALA A 222 -1.56 -4.62 -20.34
N ALA A 223 -2.44 -5.30 -21.09
CA ALA A 223 -3.27 -4.67 -22.11
C ALA A 223 -4.22 -3.62 -21.54
N LEU A 224 -4.79 -3.88 -20.35
CA LEU A 224 -5.62 -2.92 -19.63
C LEU A 224 -4.82 -1.68 -19.21
N GLY A 225 -3.61 -1.84 -18.68
CA GLY A 225 -2.71 -0.71 -18.38
C GLY A 225 -2.47 0.16 -19.60
N ARG A 226 -2.11 -0.45 -20.73
CA ARG A 226 -1.86 0.27 -22.00
C ARG A 226 -3.08 0.99 -22.55
N LYS A 227 -4.29 0.46 -22.32
CA LYS A 227 -5.54 1.11 -22.72
C LYS A 227 -5.64 2.54 -22.18
N TYR A 228 -5.14 2.76 -20.96
CA TYR A 228 -5.11 4.06 -20.29
C TYR A 228 -3.73 4.72 -20.32
N GLY A 229 -2.79 4.16 -21.08
CA GLY A 229 -1.44 4.69 -21.30
C GLY A 229 -0.46 4.46 -20.15
N LEU A 230 -0.85 3.70 -19.13
CA LEU A 230 0.04 3.34 -18.03
C LEU A 230 1.08 2.32 -18.51
N LYS A 231 2.33 2.51 -18.11
CA LYS A 231 3.40 1.55 -18.37
C LYS A 231 3.26 0.36 -17.39
N PRO A 232 3.07 -0.87 -17.87
CA PRO A 232 2.93 -2.03 -17.00
C PRO A 232 4.26 -2.45 -16.39
N GLY A 233 4.24 -2.84 -15.14
CA GLY A 233 5.35 -3.47 -14.45
C GLY A 233 4.86 -4.54 -13.48
N VAL A 234 5.80 -5.22 -12.82
CA VAL A 234 5.51 -6.30 -11.89
C VAL A 234 6.25 -6.09 -10.58
N CYS A 235 5.63 -6.49 -9.46
CA CYS A 235 6.30 -6.66 -8.19
C CYS A 235 6.52 -8.15 -7.93
N MET A 236 7.75 -8.53 -7.64
CA MET A 236 8.09 -9.93 -7.40
C MET A 236 8.83 -10.11 -6.10
N PHE A 237 8.48 -11.16 -5.39
CA PHE A 237 9.21 -11.65 -4.23
C PHE A 237 10.34 -12.57 -4.73
N GLU A 238 11.51 -12.00 -4.89
CA GLU A 238 12.67 -12.70 -5.44
C GLU A 238 13.96 -12.38 -4.65
N PRO A 239 14.84 -13.33 -4.48
CA PRO A 239 14.81 -14.73 -4.89
C PRO A 239 13.75 -15.53 -4.12
N ARG A 240 12.96 -16.33 -4.84
CA ARG A 240 11.91 -17.16 -4.24
C ARG A 240 12.37 -18.58 -3.95
N SER A 241 11.78 -19.18 -2.91
CA SER A 241 12.09 -20.58 -2.56
C SER A 241 11.61 -21.57 -3.60
N LEU A 242 12.32 -22.69 -3.72
CA LEU A 242 11.92 -23.86 -4.48
C LEU A 242 11.53 -25.01 -3.54
N PRO A 243 10.66 -25.96 -3.99
CA PRO A 243 10.30 -27.11 -3.21
C PRO A 243 11.49 -28.00 -2.87
N GLU A 244 11.47 -28.67 -1.71
CA GLU A 244 12.55 -29.53 -1.26
C GLU A 244 12.87 -30.66 -2.26
N ARG A 245 11.86 -31.20 -2.97
CA ARG A 245 12.06 -32.21 -4.04
C ARG A 245 12.98 -31.73 -5.16
N PHE A 246 13.06 -30.44 -5.42
CA PHE A 246 14.01 -29.87 -6.37
C PHE A 246 15.45 -30.00 -5.85
N PHE A 247 15.69 -29.62 -4.59
CA PHE A 247 17.02 -29.69 -3.99
C PHE A 247 17.49 -31.11 -3.70
N GLN A 248 16.58 -32.07 -3.55
CA GLN A 248 16.94 -33.49 -3.53
C GLN A 248 17.56 -33.95 -4.85
N ARG A 249 17.08 -33.37 -5.96
CA ARG A 249 17.63 -33.64 -7.31
C ARG A 249 18.89 -32.82 -7.61
N TYR A 250 18.95 -31.60 -7.13
CA TYR A 250 20.03 -30.64 -7.40
C TYR A 250 20.60 -30.03 -6.11
N PRO A 251 21.24 -30.81 -5.26
CA PRO A 251 21.67 -30.36 -3.93
C PRO A 251 22.69 -29.21 -3.97
N THR A 252 23.53 -29.15 -5.01
CA THR A 252 24.55 -28.09 -5.19
C THR A 252 23.94 -26.73 -5.52
N LEU A 253 22.70 -26.68 -5.94
CA LEU A 253 21.99 -25.41 -6.23
C LEU A 253 21.27 -24.83 -5.02
N ARG A 254 21.29 -25.52 -3.87
CA ARG A 254 20.68 -25.02 -2.63
C ARG A 254 21.44 -23.80 -2.13
N GLY A 255 20.79 -22.65 -2.09
CA GLY A 255 21.31 -21.41 -1.58
C GLY A 255 20.81 -21.05 -0.19
N ALA A 256 20.57 -19.78 0.04
CA ALA A 256 20.17 -19.23 1.32
C ALA A 256 18.75 -19.66 1.74
N ARG A 257 18.55 -19.73 3.05
CA ARG A 257 17.23 -19.85 3.64
C ARG A 257 16.48 -18.54 3.49
N VAL A 258 15.21 -18.60 3.11
CA VAL A 258 14.37 -17.42 2.79
C VAL A 258 13.14 -17.29 3.67
N ASP A 259 12.78 -18.32 4.42
CA ASP A 259 11.68 -18.27 5.37
C ASP A 259 12.10 -17.67 6.71
N HIS A 260 11.12 -17.28 7.50
CA HIS A 260 11.35 -16.79 8.85
C HIS A 260 11.62 -17.93 9.82
N PRO A 261 12.85 -18.08 10.37
CA PRO A 261 13.21 -19.27 11.15
C PRO A 261 12.36 -19.47 12.40
N PHE A 262 11.74 -18.40 12.94
CA PHE A 262 10.90 -18.44 14.14
C PHE A 262 9.39 -18.44 13.87
N ARG A 263 8.98 -18.26 12.61
CA ARG A 263 7.58 -18.20 12.20
C ARG A 263 7.18 -19.24 11.17
N SER A 264 8.15 -19.95 10.62
CA SER A 264 7.94 -20.99 9.63
C SER A 264 8.25 -22.36 10.20
N ARG A 265 7.38 -23.34 9.97
CA ARG A 265 7.56 -24.74 10.41
C ARG A 265 8.51 -25.49 9.52
N LEU A 266 8.54 -25.15 8.23
CA LEU A 266 9.34 -25.82 7.24
C LEU A 266 10.38 -24.86 6.67
N PRO A 267 11.68 -25.20 6.74
CA PRO A 267 12.73 -24.42 6.11
C PRO A 267 12.50 -24.31 4.60
N ARG A 268 12.66 -23.11 4.06
CA ARG A 268 12.54 -22.83 2.62
C ARG A 268 13.84 -22.23 2.12
N TYR A 269 14.32 -22.74 1.00
CA TYR A 269 15.60 -22.34 0.42
C TYR A 269 15.43 -21.80 -0.99
N CYS A 270 16.20 -20.77 -1.31
CA CYS A 270 16.38 -20.27 -2.66
C CYS A 270 17.51 -21.00 -3.40
N LEU A 271 17.64 -20.71 -4.68
CA LEU A 271 18.81 -21.11 -5.45
C LEU A 271 20.06 -20.36 -4.97
N ALA A 272 21.23 -20.97 -5.05
CA ALA A 272 22.51 -20.30 -4.88
C ALA A 272 22.73 -19.30 -6.03
N GLN A 273 22.68 -17.99 -5.72
CA GLN A 273 22.52 -16.92 -6.74
C GLN A 273 23.73 -16.81 -7.67
N ASP A 274 24.91 -17.02 -7.17
CA ASP A 274 26.15 -16.92 -7.96
C ASP A 274 26.49 -18.16 -8.78
N HIS A 275 25.70 -19.26 -8.63
CA HIS A 275 25.92 -20.47 -9.41
C HIS A 275 25.60 -20.24 -10.91
N PRO A 276 26.45 -20.67 -11.87
CA PRO A 276 26.24 -20.41 -13.30
C PRO A 276 24.88 -20.90 -13.83
N ILE A 277 24.41 -22.06 -13.40
CA ILE A 277 23.08 -22.61 -13.80
C ILE A 277 21.95 -21.70 -13.25
N THR A 278 22.07 -21.20 -12.04
CA THR A 278 21.12 -20.27 -11.45
C THR A 278 21.04 -18.97 -12.26
N LYS A 279 22.20 -18.42 -12.66
CA LYS A 279 22.25 -17.23 -13.51
C LYS A 279 21.55 -17.45 -14.86
N GLN A 280 21.74 -18.61 -15.50
CA GLN A 280 21.06 -19.00 -16.73
C GLN A 280 19.55 -19.14 -16.51
N HIS A 281 19.13 -19.72 -15.38
CA HIS A 281 17.73 -19.86 -15.01
C HIS A 281 17.03 -18.50 -14.94
N TYR A 282 17.56 -17.53 -14.21
CA TYR A 282 16.95 -16.21 -14.07
C TYR A 282 16.95 -15.42 -15.37
N ARG A 283 17.98 -15.55 -16.21
CA ARG A 283 17.95 -14.98 -17.57
C ARG A 283 16.81 -15.56 -18.40
N ALA A 284 16.67 -16.87 -18.42
CA ALA A 284 15.60 -17.55 -19.15
C ALA A 284 14.22 -17.18 -18.58
N ALA A 285 14.09 -17.07 -17.27
CA ALA A 285 12.81 -16.72 -16.62
C ALA A 285 12.33 -15.33 -17.03
N ILE A 286 13.17 -14.31 -16.91
CA ILE A 286 12.79 -12.95 -17.32
C ILE A 286 12.54 -12.85 -18.84
N GLN A 287 13.35 -13.50 -19.66
CA GLN A 287 13.15 -13.51 -21.12
C GLN A 287 11.84 -14.20 -21.51
N ASN A 288 11.48 -15.31 -20.86
CA ASN A 288 10.22 -16.00 -21.11
C ASN A 288 9.03 -15.13 -20.69
N LEU A 289 9.13 -14.45 -19.54
CA LEU A 289 8.11 -13.52 -19.09
C LEU A 289 7.93 -12.36 -20.08
N MET A 290 9.02 -11.73 -20.51
CA MET A 290 8.98 -10.58 -21.41
C MET A 290 8.62 -10.94 -22.85
N LYS A 291 8.95 -12.13 -23.34
CA LYS A 291 8.41 -12.62 -24.64
C LYS A 291 6.89 -12.72 -24.60
N ALA A 292 6.33 -13.08 -23.46
CA ALA A 292 4.87 -13.17 -23.29
C ALA A 292 4.21 -11.80 -23.04
N ALA A 293 4.92 -10.86 -22.39
CA ALA A 293 4.47 -9.51 -22.06
C ALA A 293 5.57 -8.48 -22.38
N PRO A 294 5.85 -8.21 -23.68
CA PRO A 294 7.01 -7.41 -24.10
C PRO A 294 6.94 -5.94 -23.69
N ASP A 295 5.77 -5.46 -23.32
CA ASP A 295 5.56 -4.08 -22.86
C ASP A 295 5.85 -3.88 -21.37
N LEU A 296 6.28 -4.89 -20.64
CA LEU A 296 6.75 -4.72 -19.26
C LEU A 296 7.90 -3.72 -19.24
N SER A 297 7.75 -2.68 -18.41
CA SER A 297 8.70 -1.57 -18.32
C SER A 297 9.56 -1.62 -17.06
N TYR A 298 9.14 -2.35 -16.04
CA TYR A 298 9.93 -2.50 -14.80
C TYR A 298 9.58 -3.77 -14.03
N MET A 299 10.51 -4.16 -13.16
CA MET A 299 10.30 -5.14 -12.10
C MET A 299 10.71 -4.55 -10.76
N SER A 300 9.80 -4.53 -9.81
CA SER A 300 10.09 -4.26 -8.41
C SER A 300 10.46 -5.55 -7.71
N VAL A 301 11.58 -5.56 -7.03
CA VAL A 301 12.07 -6.73 -6.27
C VAL A 301 11.87 -6.49 -4.79
N TRP A 302 11.01 -7.29 -4.20
CA TRP A 302 10.89 -7.42 -2.77
C TRP A 302 11.57 -8.68 -2.31
N THR A 303 12.30 -8.61 -1.22
CA THR A 303 12.90 -9.75 -0.57
C THR A 303 12.21 -9.98 0.77
N ASN A 304 12.42 -11.16 1.31
CA ASN A 304 11.91 -11.48 2.61
C ASN A 304 12.67 -10.72 3.72
N ASP A 305 11.92 -10.18 4.68
CA ASP A 305 12.49 -9.46 5.83
C ASP A 305 13.38 -10.33 6.74
N SER A 306 13.13 -11.63 6.77
CA SER A 306 13.78 -12.55 7.69
C SER A 306 14.88 -13.38 7.08
N GLY A 307 15.01 -13.32 5.79
CA GLY A 307 16.05 -13.98 5.01
C GLY A 307 15.82 -13.57 3.57
N SER A 308 16.65 -12.67 3.07
CA SER A 308 16.45 -12.04 1.76
C SER A 308 16.52 -13.03 0.57
N GLY A 309 16.90 -14.28 0.81
CA GLY A 309 17.17 -15.26 -0.23
C GLY A 309 18.56 -15.18 -0.85
N PHE A 310 19.36 -14.20 -0.44
CA PHE A 310 20.77 -14.06 -0.81
C PHE A 310 21.68 -14.60 0.28
N GLU A 311 22.73 -15.30 -0.12
CA GLU A 311 23.67 -15.88 0.80
C GLU A 311 24.43 -14.77 1.56
N HIS A 312 24.62 -15.01 2.85
CA HIS A 312 25.41 -14.18 3.76
C HIS A 312 24.87 -12.78 4.06
N THR A 313 23.69 -12.44 3.61
CA THR A 313 23.04 -11.16 3.94
C THR A 313 22.60 -11.09 5.40
N GLY A 314 22.64 -9.90 5.97
CA GLY A 314 22.01 -9.62 7.25
C GLY A 314 20.48 -9.66 7.13
N SER A 315 19.82 -10.33 8.07
CA SER A 315 18.37 -10.36 8.17
C SER A 315 17.87 -9.35 9.20
N LEU A 316 16.65 -8.85 9.01
CA LEU A 316 16.03 -7.95 9.99
C LEU A 316 15.78 -8.60 11.36
N TYR A 317 15.59 -9.94 11.40
CA TYR A 317 15.14 -10.63 12.61
C TYR A 317 16.10 -11.68 13.15
N VAL A 318 16.93 -12.27 12.34
CA VAL A 318 17.70 -13.47 12.72
C VAL A 318 19.21 -13.36 12.48
N GLY A 319 19.70 -12.16 12.26
CA GLY A 319 21.11 -11.95 11.97
C GLY A 319 21.48 -12.39 10.55
N ARG A 320 22.75 -12.79 10.37
CA ARG A 320 23.29 -13.09 9.06
C ARG A 320 22.77 -14.45 8.55
N ASN A 321 22.20 -14.43 7.34
CA ASN A 321 21.71 -15.61 6.67
C ASN A 321 22.90 -16.38 6.03
N GLY A 322 23.00 -17.68 6.30
CA GLY A 322 24.07 -18.52 5.75
C GLY A 322 23.60 -19.35 4.58
N GLY A 323 24.50 -19.54 3.60
CA GLY A 323 24.39 -20.57 2.60
C GLY A 323 25.13 -21.84 3.04
N PRO A 324 25.15 -22.91 2.19
CA PRO A 324 25.81 -24.17 2.52
C PRO A 324 27.33 -24.05 2.70
N TYR A 325 27.92 -22.96 2.28
CA TYR A 325 29.35 -22.69 2.34
C TYR A 325 29.66 -21.53 3.30
N MET A 326 29.20 -21.59 4.53
CA MET A 326 29.65 -20.68 5.58
C MET A 326 31.15 -20.91 5.87
N ILE A 327 31.92 -20.03 5.91
CA ILE A 327 32.95 -19.41 5.39
C ILE A 327 34.14 -19.12 6.29
N ARG A 328 35.25 -19.13 5.69
CA ARG A 328 36.53 -18.76 6.31
C ARG A 328 36.56 -17.34 6.88
N GLU A 329 35.81 -16.40 6.29
CA GLU A 329 35.85 -14.97 6.60
C GLU A 329 34.67 -14.45 7.42
N TRP A 330 33.84 -15.31 7.95
CA TRP A 330 32.63 -14.93 8.67
C TRP A 330 32.88 -14.01 9.90
N ARG A 331 34.12 -13.85 10.32
CA ARG A 331 34.54 -12.89 11.37
C ARG A 331 34.77 -11.48 10.85
N ASN A 332 34.87 -11.28 9.55
CA ASN A 332 35.00 -9.96 8.95
C ASN A 332 33.67 -9.54 8.32
N HIS A 333 32.86 -8.86 9.11
CA HIS A 333 31.51 -8.49 8.70
C HIS A 333 31.46 -7.55 7.51
N ASP A 334 32.42 -6.62 7.40
CA ASP A 334 32.46 -5.66 6.29
C ASP A 334 32.76 -6.36 4.96
N LYS A 335 33.73 -7.26 4.94
CA LYS A 335 34.03 -8.06 3.75
C LYS A 335 32.87 -8.97 3.33
N ILE A 336 32.17 -9.54 4.31
CA ILE A 336 30.99 -10.38 4.02
C ILE A 336 29.85 -9.50 3.48
N ALA A 337 29.61 -8.34 4.07
CA ALA A 337 28.60 -7.39 3.60
C ALA A 337 28.93 -6.89 2.18
N GLN A 338 30.18 -6.60 1.90
CA GLN A 338 30.64 -6.26 0.56
C GLN A 338 30.37 -7.39 -0.44
N ALA A 339 30.82 -8.59 -0.16
CA ALA A 339 30.65 -9.76 -1.05
C ALA A 339 29.17 -10.09 -1.29
N ALA A 340 28.34 -10.00 -0.24
CA ALA A 340 26.90 -10.20 -0.33
C ALA A 340 26.22 -9.08 -1.15
N GLY A 341 26.57 -7.82 -0.91
CA GLY A 341 26.06 -6.68 -1.68
C GLY A 341 26.42 -6.77 -3.17
N GLU A 342 27.66 -7.11 -3.50
CA GLU A 342 28.10 -7.36 -4.87
C GLU A 342 27.35 -8.53 -5.53
N SER A 343 27.05 -9.59 -4.80
CA SER A 343 26.24 -10.72 -5.29
C SER A 343 24.83 -10.30 -5.64
N ILE A 344 24.19 -9.47 -4.81
CA ILE A 344 22.87 -8.89 -5.08
C ILE A 344 22.90 -8.07 -6.37
N VAL A 345 23.88 -7.18 -6.52
CA VAL A 345 24.03 -6.35 -7.73
C VAL A 345 24.20 -7.23 -8.98
N ARG A 346 25.04 -8.28 -8.89
CA ARG A 346 25.22 -9.21 -10.03
C ARG A 346 23.93 -9.93 -10.39
N TYR A 347 23.12 -10.31 -9.41
CA TYR A 347 21.80 -10.91 -9.63
C TYR A 347 20.87 -9.96 -10.37
N LEU A 348 20.73 -8.73 -9.89
CA LEU A 348 19.88 -7.71 -10.52
C LEU A 348 20.36 -7.37 -11.93
N ALA A 349 21.66 -7.18 -12.14
CA ALA A 349 22.27 -6.90 -13.43
C ALA A 349 22.06 -8.05 -14.43
N ASN A 350 22.13 -9.30 -13.98
CA ASN A 350 21.89 -10.46 -14.82
C ASN A 350 20.43 -10.49 -15.36
N ILE A 351 19.45 -10.13 -14.52
CA ILE A 351 18.02 -10.04 -14.91
C ILE A 351 17.82 -8.83 -15.83
N GLN A 352 18.34 -7.65 -15.44
CA GLN A 352 18.15 -6.42 -16.19
C GLN A 352 18.74 -6.54 -17.60
N THR A 353 19.97 -7.04 -17.72
CA THR A 353 20.62 -7.24 -19.02
C THR A 353 19.81 -8.18 -19.93
N ALA A 354 19.26 -9.25 -19.37
CA ALA A 354 18.43 -10.18 -20.15
C ALA A 354 17.06 -9.58 -20.53
N ALA A 355 16.49 -8.72 -19.71
CA ALA A 355 15.26 -8.00 -20.02
C ALA A 355 15.51 -6.91 -21.08
N ALA A 356 16.64 -6.21 -21.02
CA ALA A 356 17.02 -5.16 -21.94
C ALA A 356 17.22 -5.65 -23.38
N GLU A 357 17.48 -6.94 -23.60
CA GLU A 357 17.50 -7.56 -24.94
C GLU A 357 16.11 -7.48 -25.63
N ILE A 358 15.03 -7.31 -24.86
CA ILE A 358 13.64 -7.22 -25.37
C ILE A 358 13.11 -5.80 -25.24
N ASN A 359 13.31 -5.17 -24.09
CA ASN A 359 12.96 -3.77 -23.81
C ASN A 359 14.18 -3.04 -23.21
N PRO A 360 14.90 -2.22 -24.00
CA PRO A 360 16.09 -1.51 -23.53
C PRO A 360 15.85 -0.59 -22.31
N ASP A 361 14.62 -0.07 -22.17
CA ASP A 361 14.23 0.84 -21.10
C ASP A 361 13.69 0.10 -19.86
N PHE A 362 13.99 -1.19 -19.71
CA PHE A 362 13.49 -1.99 -18.58
C PHE A 362 14.24 -1.67 -17.28
N ASP A 363 13.50 -1.25 -16.26
CA ASP A 363 14.04 -0.91 -14.95
C ASP A 363 13.88 -2.03 -13.93
N ILE A 364 14.86 -2.16 -13.03
CA ILE A 364 14.74 -2.95 -11.80
C ILE A 364 14.79 -2.01 -10.59
N ILE A 365 13.86 -2.20 -9.67
CA ILE A 365 13.76 -1.40 -8.45
C ILE A 365 13.83 -2.34 -7.25
N LEU A 366 14.89 -2.24 -6.45
CA LEU A 366 15.08 -3.07 -5.26
C LEU A 366 14.56 -2.36 -4.01
N ARG A 367 13.70 -3.02 -3.24
CA ARG A 367 13.43 -2.60 -1.86
C ARG A 367 14.69 -2.76 -1.03
N ILE A 368 15.28 -1.66 -0.57
CA ILE A 368 16.60 -1.65 0.08
C ILE A 368 16.55 -1.93 1.58
N GLU A 369 15.41 -1.68 2.22
CA GLU A 369 15.26 -1.71 3.68
C GLU A 369 15.70 -3.03 4.36
N PRO A 370 15.44 -4.23 3.77
CA PRO A 370 15.87 -5.48 4.39
C PRO A 370 17.39 -5.67 4.49
N PHE A 371 18.19 -4.94 3.70
CA PHE A 371 19.63 -5.09 3.63
C PHE A 371 20.35 -4.07 4.51
N LYS A 372 20.43 -4.29 5.81
CA LYS A 372 21.04 -3.31 6.74
C LYS A 372 22.54 -3.16 6.59
N LEU A 373 23.25 -4.27 6.44
CA LEU A 373 24.72 -4.28 6.40
C LEU A 373 25.26 -4.09 4.99
N GLU A 374 24.49 -4.44 3.98
CA GLU A 374 24.87 -4.49 2.58
C GLU A 374 24.46 -3.24 1.79
N GLN A 375 23.66 -2.33 2.37
CA GLN A 375 23.02 -1.22 1.66
C GLN A 375 23.99 -0.35 0.86
N ASP A 376 25.11 0.04 1.45
CA ASP A 376 26.07 0.93 0.80
C ASP A 376 26.74 0.24 -0.39
N HIS A 377 27.07 -1.03 -0.27
CA HIS A 377 27.65 -1.83 -1.35
C HIS A 377 26.65 -2.07 -2.49
N ILE A 378 25.38 -2.31 -2.16
CA ILE A 378 24.31 -2.47 -3.15
C ILE A 378 24.09 -1.14 -3.90
N LYS A 379 23.92 -0.04 -3.18
CA LYS A 379 23.71 1.30 -3.78
C LYS A 379 24.89 1.72 -4.66
N ALA A 380 26.12 1.39 -4.25
CA ALA A 380 27.33 1.69 -5.02
C ALA A 380 27.37 0.98 -6.39
N GLY A 381 26.74 -0.18 -6.53
CA GLY A 381 26.66 -0.94 -7.78
C GLY A 381 25.43 -0.66 -8.64
N MET A 382 24.57 0.27 -8.24
CA MET A 382 23.37 0.65 -9.00
C MET A 382 23.66 1.68 -10.10
N ASN A 383 22.73 1.76 -11.08
CA ASN A 383 22.84 2.63 -12.24
C ASN A 383 21.43 3.15 -12.65
N GLU A 384 21.33 3.75 -13.84
CA GLU A 384 20.07 4.32 -14.35
C GLU A 384 18.91 3.31 -14.48
N HIS A 385 19.19 2.02 -14.72
CA HIS A 385 18.20 0.94 -14.89
C HIS A 385 18.09 -0.01 -13.69
N ILE A 386 18.99 0.11 -12.72
CA ILE A 386 18.94 -0.67 -11.47
C ILE A 386 18.97 0.32 -10.32
N THR A 387 17.82 0.52 -9.70
CA THR A 387 17.65 1.54 -8.67
C THR A 387 17.10 0.92 -7.38
N TRP A 388 17.01 1.71 -6.35
CA TRP A 388 16.49 1.27 -5.07
C TRP A 388 15.26 2.08 -4.63
N GLU A 389 14.48 1.47 -3.76
CA GLU A 389 13.31 2.08 -3.18
C GLU A 389 13.47 2.21 -1.67
N ALA A 390 13.24 3.41 -1.15
CA ALA A 390 13.27 3.72 0.27
C ALA A 390 11.85 3.90 0.84
N PRO A 391 11.59 3.41 2.06
CA PRO A 391 10.30 3.56 2.72
C PRO A 391 9.97 4.99 3.19
N SER A 392 10.91 5.87 3.20
CA SER A 392 10.92 7.32 3.50
C SER A 392 9.71 7.90 4.24
N LEU A 393 8.61 8.16 3.54
CA LEU A 393 7.39 8.76 4.10
C LEU A 393 6.32 7.72 4.46
N LEU A 394 6.69 6.48 4.58
CA LEU A 394 5.76 5.41 4.87
C LEU A 394 6.16 4.60 6.11
N VAL A 395 7.33 3.95 6.06
CA VAL A 395 7.77 3.00 7.07
C VAL A 395 8.94 3.57 7.85
N ARG A 396 8.72 3.84 9.14
CA ARG A 396 9.74 4.31 10.07
C ARG A 396 9.85 3.33 11.24
N GLY A 397 10.97 3.31 11.92
CA GLY A 397 11.18 2.51 13.12
C GLY A 397 11.97 1.22 12.92
N TYR A 398 12.04 0.66 11.70
CA TYR A 398 12.99 -0.41 11.38
C TYR A 398 14.37 0.14 11.05
N SER A 399 14.43 1.16 10.21
CA SER A 399 15.67 1.73 9.70
C SER A 399 15.95 3.10 10.26
N LEU A 400 14.91 3.89 10.51
CA LEU A 400 15.00 5.26 11.00
C LEU A 400 14.03 5.47 12.16
N PRO A 401 14.40 6.29 13.16
CA PRO A 401 13.53 6.62 14.26
C PRO A 401 12.31 7.41 13.75
N TYR A 402 11.16 7.12 14.33
CA TYR A 402 9.94 7.90 14.14
C TYR A 402 9.55 8.58 15.46
N THR A 403 9.37 9.88 15.40
CA THR A 403 8.87 10.67 16.52
C THR A 403 7.45 11.12 16.21
N HIS A 404 6.50 10.73 17.05
CA HIS A 404 5.11 11.12 16.88
C HIS A 404 4.94 12.62 17.13
N PRO A 405 4.31 13.41 16.21
CA PRO A 405 4.24 14.87 16.36
C PRO A 405 3.53 15.36 17.61
N LYS A 406 2.52 14.63 18.11
CA LYS A 406 1.74 14.98 19.28
C LYS A 406 2.23 14.30 20.57
N TYR A 407 2.99 13.22 20.45
CA TYR A 407 3.49 12.42 21.57
C TYR A 407 4.98 12.10 21.35
N PRO A 408 5.87 13.11 21.42
CA PRO A 408 7.28 12.93 21.07
C PRO A 408 8.03 11.94 21.97
N GLU A 409 7.49 11.66 23.15
CA GLU A 409 8.02 10.65 24.07
C GLU A 409 7.56 9.22 23.74
N MET A 410 6.64 9.05 22.81
CA MET A 410 6.16 7.75 22.36
C MET A 410 6.72 7.49 20.97
N SER A 411 7.81 6.73 20.90
CA SER A 411 8.32 6.26 19.60
C SER A 411 7.51 5.05 19.15
N GLY A 412 7.02 5.10 17.95
CA GLY A 412 6.39 3.96 17.27
C GLY A 412 7.30 3.42 16.18
N ALA A 413 7.19 2.14 15.88
CA ALA A 413 7.74 1.62 14.63
C ALA A 413 6.79 1.94 13.48
N ALA A 414 7.31 2.06 12.33
CA ALA A 414 6.85 1.99 10.97
C ALA A 414 5.38 2.31 10.63
N GLY A 415 5.19 2.99 9.53
CA GLY A 415 3.91 3.26 8.87
C GLY A 415 3.10 4.37 9.53
N SER A 416 3.15 5.59 9.03
CA SER A 416 2.35 6.67 9.60
C SER A 416 1.84 7.63 8.52
N PRO A 417 0.53 7.94 8.52
CA PRO A 417 0.03 9.05 7.74
C PRO A 417 0.66 10.38 8.20
N LEU A 418 1.15 10.45 9.45
CA LEU A 418 1.71 11.66 10.05
C LEU A 418 3.16 11.95 9.64
N GLN A 419 3.88 10.98 9.05
CA GLN A 419 5.23 11.20 8.55
C GLN A 419 5.15 12.00 7.24
N THR A 420 5.40 13.29 7.32
CA THR A 420 5.28 14.22 6.18
C THR A 420 6.62 14.75 5.68
N GLU A 421 7.71 14.54 6.43
CA GLU A 421 9.03 15.03 6.10
C GLU A 421 10.00 13.86 5.92
N ILE A 422 10.92 14.02 4.96
CA ILE A 422 11.98 13.05 4.72
C ILE A 422 13.06 13.27 5.78
N ASP A 423 13.49 12.17 6.40
CA ASP A 423 14.52 12.21 7.43
C ASP A 423 15.83 12.78 6.85
N PRO A 424 16.51 13.69 7.55
CA PRO A 424 17.80 14.22 7.11
C PRO A 424 18.85 13.13 6.83
N ALA A 425 18.82 12.02 7.54
CA ALA A 425 19.73 10.88 7.31
C ALA A 425 19.51 10.16 5.96
N GLU A 426 18.33 10.33 5.34
CA GLU A 426 18.07 9.78 4.00
C GLU A 426 18.54 10.69 2.86
N ARG A 427 18.73 11.98 3.11
CA ARG A 427 19.04 12.96 2.05
C ARG A 427 20.39 12.68 1.37
N ALA A 428 21.44 12.48 2.15
CA ALA A 428 22.77 12.25 1.59
C ALA A 428 22.85 10.97 0.72
N PRO A 429 22.30 9.81 1.14
CA PRO A 429 22.19 8.63 0.27
C PRO A 429 21.38 8.84 -1.01
N LEU A 430 20.34 9.68 -0.98
CA LEU A 430 19.55 10.01 -2.16
C LEU A 430 20.35 10.84 -3.16
N GLU A 431 21.02 11.88 -2.69
CA GLU A 431 21.86 12.77 -3.50
C GLU A 431 23.05 12.01 -4.10
N ASP A 432 23.72 11.18 -3.33
CA ASP A 432 24.82 10.35 -3.78
C ASP A 432 24.39 9.38 -4.89
N SER A 433 23.23 8.69 -4.75
CA SER A 433 22.71 7.81 -5.79
C SER A 433 22.39 8.56 -7.08
N ARG A 434 21.76 9.75 -7.00
CA ARG A 434 21.48 10.59 -8.16
C ARG A 434 22.74 11.03 -8.87
N SER A 435 23.76 11.41 -8.13
CA SER A 435 25.05 11.85 -8.73
C SER A 435 25.69 10.76 -9.57
N ARG A 436 25.34 9.50 -9.33
CA ARG A 436 25.80 8.33 -10.10
C ARG A 436 24.79 7.86 -11.18
N GLY A 437 23.70 8.60 -11.38
CA GLY A 437 22.68 8.29 -12.37
C GLY A 437 21.59 7.30 -11.90
N ALA A 438 21.68 6.78 -10.66
CA ALA A 438 20.67 5.91 -10.08
C ALA A 438 19.62 6.74 -9.35
N GLU A 439 18.54 7.14 -10.04
CA GLU A 439 17.44 7.91 -9.43
C GLU A 439 16.64 7.03 -8.45
N PRO A 440 16.67 7.30 -7.13
CA PRO A 440 15.94 6.50 -6.16
C PRO A 440 14.43 6.70 -6.26
N THR A 441 13.69 5.68 -5.87
CA THR A 441 12.22 5.75 -5.72
C THR A 441 11.88 5.96 -4.25
N LEU A 442 11.00 6.92 -3.94
CA LEU A 442 10.52 7.14 -2.59
C LEU A 442 9.10 6.65 -2.40
N GLN A 443 8.88 5.89 -1.32
CA GLN A 443 7.54 5.42 -0.94
C GLN A 443 6.81 6.47 -0.09
N TYR A 444 5.50 6.53 -0.31
CA TYR A 444 4.57 7.25 0.55
C TYR A 444 3.25 6.48 0.64
N ALA A 445 2.40 6.81 1.62
CA ALA A 445 1.06 6.27 1.71
C ALA A 445 0.06 7.24 1.06
N ALA A 446 -0.80 6.72 0.18
CA ALA A 446 -1.94 7.44 -0.38
C ALA A 446 -3.28 6.81 0.00
N GLY A 447 -3.29 5.50 0.15
CA GLY A 447 -4.45 4.68 0.47
C GLY A 447 -4.45 4.13 1.89
N THR A 448 -5.02 2.96 2.04
CA THR A 448 -5.26 2.29 3.33
C THR A 448 -4.05 1.50 3.83
N THR A 449 -3.29 0.91 2.91
CA THR A 449 -2.20 -0.02 3.23
C THR A 449 -1.17 0.61 4.15
N ALA A 450 -0.77 -0.16 5.16
CA ALA A 450 0.18 0.21 6.20
C ALA A 450 -0.22 1.42 7.08
N CYS A 451 -1.40 2.02 6.84
CA CYS A 451 -1.88 3.16 7.61
C CYS A 451 -3.21 2.89 8.32
N PHE A 452 -4.19 2.33 7.62
CA PHE A 452 -5.57 2.24 8.11
C PHE A 452 -6.22 0.87 7.93
N GLU A 453 -5.49 -0.15 7.50
CA GLU A 453 -6.06 -1.50 7.35
C GLU A 453 -6.80 -1.96 8.60
N PRO A 454 -8.01 -2.52 8.47
CA PRO A 454 -8.74 -2.85 7.23
C PRO A 454 -9.69 -1.75 6.72
N LEU A 455 -9.62 -0.53 7.28
CA LEU A 455 -10.53 0.56 6.95
C LEU A 455 -10.28 1.13 5.55
N LEU A 456 -11.33 1.65 4.94
CA LEU A 456 -11.34 2.29 3.63
C LEU A 456 -11.77 3.76 3.74
N GLY A 457 -11.19 4.60 2.87
CA GLY A 457 -11.67 5.97 2.66
C GLY A 457 -11.45 6.93 3.83
N VAL A 458 -10.52 6.66 4.74
CA VAL A 458 -10.13 7.60 5.80
C VAL A 458 -9.47 8.82 5.15
N PRO A 459 -10.02 10.03 5.31
CA PRO A 459 -9.45 11.22 4.71
C PRO A 459 -8.23 11.73 5.50
N TYR A 460 -7.14 12.07 4.78
CA TYR A 460 -5.94 12.74 5.31
C TYR A 460 -5.27 13.57 4.21
N ALA A 461 -6.08 14.42 3.61
CA ALA A 461 -5.77 15.17 2.40
C ALA A 461 -4.60 16.15 2.57
N ARG A 462 -4.56 16.87 3.70
CA ARG A 462 -3.51 17.86 3.96
C ARG A 462 -2.19 17.22 4.31
N LEU A 463 -2.21 16.12 5.08
CA LEU A 463 -1.02 15.32 5.38
C LEU A 463 -0.45 14.70 4.10
N LEU A 464 -1.31 14.19 3.22
CA LEU A 464 -0.90 13.67 1.92
C LEU A 464 -0.24 14.77 1.06
N ARG A 465 -0.86 15.96 0.99
CA ARG A 465 -0.28 17.10 0.26
C ARG A 465 1.11 17.45 0.77
N LYS A 466 1.31 17.54 2.09
CA LYS A 466 2.63 17.80 2.70
C LYS A 466 3.68 16.75 2.34
N LYS A 467 3.31 15.46 2.35
CA LYS A 467 4.22 14.38 1.92
C LYS A 467 4.73 14.59 0.50
N LEU A 468 3.79 14.83 -0.42
CA LEU A 468 4.10 15.02 -1.84
C LEU A 468 4.92 16.31 -2.08
N GLU A 469 4.64 17.36 -1.35
CA GLU A 469 5.44 18.61 -1.39
C GLU A 469 6.86 18.37 -0.88
N SER A 470 7.04 17.66 0.23
CA SER A 470 8.39 17.30 0.72
C SER A 470 9.20 16.52 -0.31
N MET A 471 8.57 15.63 -1.07
CA MET A 471 9.23 14.89 -2.15
C MET A 471 9.56 15.80 -3.33
N ARG A 472 8.61 16.64 -3.75
CA ARG A 472 8.81 17.62 -4.82
C ARG A 472 9.95 18.59 -4.51
N ASP A 473 9.97 19.13 -3.29
CA ASP A 473 10.94 20.15 -2.87
C ASP A 473 12.37 19.59 -2.76
N LEU A 474 12.48 18.29 -2.58
CA LEU A 474 13.76 17.54 -2.73
C LEU A 474 14.07 17.18 -4.18
N GLY A 475 13.25 17.56 -5.13
CA GLY A 475 13.45 17.23 -6.55
C GLY A 475 13.32 15.76 -6.88
N ILE A 476 12.56 14.98 -6.08
CA ILE A 476 12.31 13.56 -6.36
C ILE A 476 11.55 13.41 -7.67
N LYS A 477 12.03 12.54 -8.54
CA LYS A 477 11.42 12.26 -9.84
C LYS A 477 10.63 10.95 -9.86
N ARG A 478 10.92 10.03 -8.93
CA ARG A 478 10.31 8.69 -8.86
C ARG A 478 9.54 8.52 -7.55
N ALA A 479 8.21 8.42 -7.64
CA ALA A 479 7.31 8.29 -6.50
C ALA A 479 6.56 6.95 -6.53
N SER A 480 6.35 6.36 -5.35
CA SER A 480 5.74 5.05 -5.18
C SER A 480 4.68 5.11 -4.07
N ALA A 481 3.41 4.95 -4.43
CA ALA A 481 2.30 4.89 -3.48
C ALA A 481 2.12 3.45 -2.99
N LEU A 482 2.57 3.13 -1.77
CA LEU A 482 2.37 1.80 -1.20
C LEU A 482 0.87 1.52 -1.00
N GLY A 483 0.42 0.36 -1.50
CA GLY A 483 -0.99 -0.01 -1.51
C GLY A 483 -1.85 0.75 -2.52
N GLY A 484 -1.26 1.61 -3.36
CA GLY A 484 -1.99 2.37 -4.37
C GLY A 484 -2.98 3.37 -3.79
N ILE A 485 -4.15 3.44 -4.40
CA ILE A 485 -5.31 4.23 -3.93
C ILE A 485 -6.48 3.29 -3.60
N ASN A 486 -7.39 3.75 -2.77
CA ASN A 486 -8.61 3.00 -2.53
C ASN A 486 -9.46 2.90 -3.82
N ASN A 487 -10.14 1.77 -3.98
CA ASN A 487 -11.06 1.59 -5.10
C ASN A 487 -12.16 2.68 -5.07
N PRO A 488 -12.35 3.44 -6.15
CA PRO A 488 -13.34 4.51 -6.20
C PRO A 488 -14.80 4.06 -6.03
N GLN A 489 -15.09 2.77 -6.24
CA GLN A 489 -16.42 2.24 -5.96
C GLN A 489 -16.67 2.06 -4.46
N GLN A 490 -15.63 1.74 -3.70
CA GLN A 490 -15.68 1.56 -2.25
C GLN A 490 -15.48 2.86 -1.48
N SER A 491 -14.79 3.84 -2.08
CA SER A 491 -14.50 5.14 -1.45
C SER A 491 -14.86 6.27 -2.42
N PRO A 492 -16.14 6.39 -2.81
CA PRO A 492 -16.58 7.28 -3.89
C PRO A 492 -16.42 8.78 -3.56
N TYR A 493 -16.38 9.15 -2.30
CA TYR A 493 -16.32 10.54 -1.82
C TYR A 493 -15.01 10.88 -1.10
N TRP A 494 -13.98 10.07 -1.33
CA TRP A 494 -12.68 10.24 -0.70
C TRP A 494 -11.86 11.34 -1.37
N PRO A 495 -11.30 12.34 -0.63
CA PRO A 495 -10.63 13.50 -1.22
C PRO A 495 -9.20 13.23 -1.72
N ASN A 496 -8.51 12.18 -1.23
CA ASN A 496 -7.09 11.97 -1.52
C ASN A 496 -6.73 11.85 -3.01
N PRO A 497 -7.55 11.22 -3.90
CA PRO A 497 -7.25 11.21 -5.34
C PRO A 497 -7.22 12.61 -5.97
N ALA A 498 -8.03 13.55 -5.49
CA ALA A 498 -7.99 14.93 -5.96
C ALA A 498 -6.70 15.65 -5.56
N VAL A 499 -6.19 15.35 -4.36
CA VAL A 499 -4.90 15.86 -3.88
C VAL A 499 -3.74 15.31 -4.70
N LEU A 500 -3.75 14.00 -4.99
CA LEU A 500 -2.76 13.38 -5.86
C LEU A 500 -2.72 14.05 -7.23
N ARG A 501 -3.88 14.18 -7.87
CA ARG A 501 -4.01 14.81 -9.18
C ARG A 501 -3.53 16.26 -9.17
N ALA A 502 -3.96 17.07 -8.20
CA ALA A 502 -3.57 18.47 -8.07
C ALA A 502 -2.06 18.60 -7.86
N THR A 503 -1.45 17.79 -6.99
CA THR A 503 0.00 17.82 -6.77
C THR A 503 0.78 17.41 -8.02
N GLN A 504 0.26 16.45 -8.78
CA GLN A 504 0.92 15.95 -9.98
C GLN A 504 0.88 16.96 -11.15
N PHE A 505 -0.23 17.66 -11.33
CA PHE A 505 -0.47 18.46 -12.55
C PHE A 505 -0.61 19.95 -12.34
N THR A 506 -1.08 20.37 -11.17
CA THR A 506 -1.36 21.77 -10.85
C THR A 506 -0.92 22.09 -9.41
N PRO A 507 0.38 21.87 -9.10
CA PRO A 507 0.89 22.00 -7.72
C PRO A 507 0.80 23.44 -7.17
N GLU A 508 0.59 24.43 -8.03
CA GLU A 508 0.40 25.83 -7.65
C GLU A 508 -0.98 26.12 -7.06
N ILE A 509 -1.99 25.24 -7.31
CA ILE A 509 -3.32 25.44 -6.74
C ILE A 509 -3.25 25.15 -5.23
N PRO A 510 -3.72 26.12 -4.39
CA PRO A 510 -3.76 25.94 -2.94
C PRO A 510 -4.63 24.75 -2.54
N ILE A 511 -4.22 24.01 -1.52
CA ILE A 511 -4.94 22.82 -1.05
C ILE A 511 -6.40 23.13 -0.66
N ASP A 512 -6.67 24.30 -0.09
CA ASP A 512 -8.02 24.71 0.27
C ASP A 512 -8.94 24.83 -0.94
N GLU A 513 -8.43 25.36 -2.05
CA GLU A 513 -9.16 25.45 -3.31
C GLU A 513 -9.42 24.07 -3.92
N VAL A 514 -8.44 23.17 -3.86
CA VAL A 514 -8.59 21.76 -4.30
C VAL A 514 -9.69 21.07 -3.50
N LEU A 515 -9.68 21.21 -2.17
CA LEU A 515 -10.65 20.56 -1.30
C LEU A 515 -12.07 21.12 -1.47
N ILE A 516 -12.22 22.46 -1.55
CA ILE A 516 -13.51 23.10 -1.79
C ILE A 516 -14.09 22.69 -3.15
N SER A 517 -13.29 22.75 -4.21
CA SER A 517 -13.74 22.32 -5.55
C SER A 517 -14.17 20.84 -5.57
N THR A 518 -13.42 19.98 -4.89
CA THR A 518 -13.75 18.54 -4.77
C THR A 518 -15.05 18.36 -3.99
N ALA A 519 -15.22 19.07 -2.88
CA ALA A 519 -16.42 19.02 -2.07
C ALA A 519 -17.66 19.58 -2.82
N CYS A 520 -17.50 20.67 -3.58
CA CYS A 520 -18.57 21.17 -4.46
C CYS A 520 -19.06 20.10 -5.45
N GLY A 521 -18.15 19.30 -5.99
CA GLY A 521 -18.51 18.20 -6.90
C GLY A 521 -19.32 17.08 -6.22
N PHE A 522 -19.19 16.91 -4.90
CA PHE A 522 -19.93 15.91 -4.14
C PHE A 522 -21.23 16.40 -3.54
N VAL A 523 -21.23 17.62 -2.96
CA VAL A 523 -22.35 18.11 -2.14
C VAL A 523 -22.91 19.48 -2.59
N GLY A 524 -22.37 20.04 -3.69
CA GLY A 524 -22.72 21.40 -4.14
C GLY A 524 -22.14 22.49 -3.24
N GLU A 525 -22.19 23.74 -3.72
CA GLU A 525 -21.60 24.90 -3.03
C GLU A 525 -22.14 25.11 -1.61
N LYS A 526 -23.43 24.87 -1.40
CA LYS A 526 -24.13 25.05 -0.10
C LYS A 526 -23.49 24.25 1.04
N TYR A 527 -22.96 23.07 0.78
CA TYR A 527 -22.44 22.16 1.80
C TYR A 527 -20.92 21.94 1.70
N ALA A 528 -20.25 22.44 0.65
CA ALA A 528 -18.84 22.18 0.40
C ALA A 528 -17.94 22.51 1.59
N ALA A 529 -18.06 23.73 2.14
CA ALA A 529 -17.27 24.14 3.30
C ALA A 529 -17.50 23.26 4.54
N LYS A 530 -18.73 22.73 4.71
CA LYS A 530 -19.04 21.83 5.83
C LYS A 530 -18.38 20.45 5.63
N LEU A 531 -18.37 19.94 4.40
CA LEU A 531 -17.71 18.68 4.10
C LEU A 531 -16.19 18.78 4.28
N VAL A 532 -15.56 19.88 3.82
CA VAL A 532 -14.12 20.12 4.05
C VAL A 532 -13.82 20.20 5.55
N ALA A 533 -14.63 20.89 6.34
CA ALA A 533 -14.47 20.94 7.79
C ALA A 533 -14.59 19.57 8.46
N CYS A 534 -15.41 18.66 7.92
CA CYS A 534 -15.49 17.29 8.40
C CYS A 534 -14.25 16.47 8.03
N TRP A 535 -13.69 16.62 6.82
CA TRP A 535 -12.43 15.99 6.44
C TRP A 535 -11.28 16.48 7.32
N ASP A 536 -11.20 17.79 7.58
CA ASP A 536 -10.18 18.38 8.46
C ASP A 536 -10.31 17.87 9.90
N ALA A 537 -11.53 17.76 10.42
CA ALA A 537 -11.78 17.22 11.76
C ALA A 537 -11.42 15.74 11.86
N PHE A 538 -11.61 14.96 10.78
CA PHE A 538 -11.20 13.56 10.74
C PHE A 538 -9.66 13.45 10.73
N GLU A 539 -8.97 14.21 9.88
CA GLU A 539 -7.50 14.24 9.82
C GLU A 539 -6.90 14.70 11.15
N GLU A 540 -7.52 15.68 11.82
CA GLU A 540 -7.11 16.09 13.16
C GLU A 540 -7.26 14.94 14.17
N ALA A 541 -8.36 14.20 14.15
CA ALA A 541 -8.53 13.03 15.03
C ALA A 541 -7.47 11.95 14.77
N VAL A 542 -7.13 11.69 13.50
CA VAL A 542 -6.04 10.80 13.10
C VAL A 542 -4.70 11.29 13.68
N SER A 543 -4.45 12.60 13.64
CA SER A 543 -3.19 13.18 14.13
C SER A 543 -2.98 13.01 15.64
N TRP A 544 -4.05 12.78 16.40
CA TRP A 544 -4.02 12.56 17.84
C TRP A 544 -4.09 11.08 18.24
N GLN A 545 -3.99 10.15 17.29
CA GLN A 545 -3.96 8.73 17.62
C GLN A 545 -2.61 8.34 18.22
N PRO A 546 -2.57 7.89 19.50
CA PRO A 546 -1.32 7.45 20.11
C PRO A 546 -0.75 6.19 19.43
N PRO A 547 0.57 6.08 19.26
CA PRO A 547 1.20 4.86 18.80
C PRO A 547 1.15 3.80 19.89
N VAL A 548 0.59 2.64 19.63
CA VAL A 548 0.43 1.53 20.56
C VAL A 548 1.03 0.24 20.03
N MET A 549 0.98 0.03 18.72
CA MET A 549 1.42 -1.19 18.07
C MET A 549 2.51 -0.92 17.03
N LEU A 550 3.13 -1.99 16.55
CA LEU A 550 4.29 -1.95 15.68
C LEU A 550 4.12 -1.05 14.43
N PHE A 551 2.94 -1.07 13.82
CA PHE A 551 2.62 -0.27 12.63
C PHE A 551 1.64 0.84 12.99
N THR A 552 2.13 1.91 13.60
CA THR A 552 1.40 3.14 13.95
C THR A 552 0.23 3.01 14.90
N GLY A 553 0.04 1.84 15.47
CA GLY A 553 -1.11 1.55 16.30
C GLY A 553 -2.39 1.27 15.51
N PHE A 554 -2.31 1.15 14.18
CA PHE A 554 -3.44 0.70 13.39
C PHE A 554 -3.61 -0.80 13.45
N ALA A 555 -4.86 -1.23 13.39
CA ALA A 555 -5.18 -2.62 13.36
C ALA A 555 -4.78 -3.22 12.02
N PHE A 556 -3.55 -3.62 11.88
CA PHE A 556 -3.24 -4.65 10.89
C PHE A 556 -4.18 -5.81 11.14
N THR A 557 -4.89 -6.24 10.13
CA THR A 557 -5.88 -7.31 10.26
C THR A 557 -5.27 -8.57 10.87
N TRP A 558 -4.04 -8.87 10.52
CA TRP A 558 -3.30 -10.02 11.05
C TRP A 558 -2.97 -9.93 12.55
N GLN A 559 -3.09 -8.78 13.17
CA GLN A 559 -3.01 -8.63 14.63
C GLN A 559 -4.33 -8.98 15.33
N ARG A 560 -5.40 -9.17 14.58
CA ARG A 560 -6.71 -9.63 15.07
C ARG A 560 -7.24 -8.78 16.22
N THR A 561 -7.17 -7.46 16.05
CA THR A 561 -7.54 -6.51 17.10
C THR A 561 -9.03 -6.51 17.38
N PHE A 562 -9.86 -6.65 16.32
CA PHE A 562 -11.32 -6.57 16.45
C PHE A 562 -11.95 -7.79 17.12
N ASP A 563 -11.62 -8.98 16.69
CA ASP A 563 -12.26 -10.23 17.12
C ASP A 563 -11.61 -10.85 18.37
N ARG A 564 -10.45 -10.34 18.79
CA ARG A 564 -9.72 -10.86 19.95
C ARG A 564 -10.50 -10.68 21.26
N PRO A 565 -10.71 -11.72 22.09
CA PRO A 565 -11.31 -11.61 23.40
C PRO A 565 -10.29 -11.06 24.42
N TYR A 566 -10.50 -9.82 24.87
CA TYR A 566 -9.66 -9.19 25.89
C TYR A 566 -10.16 -9.56 27.30
N VAL A 567 -9.64 -10.64 27.84
CA VAL A 567 -9.98 -11.17 29.17
C VAL A 567 -8.76 -11.12 30.10
N PRO A 568 -8.94 -11.09 31.45
CA PRO A 568 -7.82 -11.01 32.37
C PRO A 568 -6.87 -12.22 32.34
N ASP A 569 -7.42 -13.40 32.01
CA ASP A 569 -6.70 -14.67 31.89
C ASP A 569 -7.13 -15.34 30.57
N ILE A 570 -6.29 -15.23 29.56
CA ILE A 570 -6.55 -15.82 28.24
C ILE A 570 -6.56 -17.34 28.31
N GLU A 571 -5.72 -17.93 29.16
CA GLU A 571 -5.63 -19.38 29.33
C GLU A 571 -6.86 -19.99 30.01
N ALA A 572 -7.68 -19.17 30.66
CA ALA A 572 -8.97 -19.60 31.20
C ALA A 572 -9.99 -19.95 30.09
N ILE A 573 -9.80 -19.46 28.86
CA ILE A 573 -10.59 -19.86 27.70
C ILE A 573 -10.17 -21.27 27.30
N PRO A 574 -11.08 -22.25 27.24
CA PRO A 574 -10.73 -23.63 26.85
C PRO A 574 -10.06 -23.68 25.47
N ALA A 575 -9.08 -24.58 25.29
CA ALA A 575 -8.30 -24.72 24.08
C ALA A 575 -9.18 -24.86 22.80
N LYS A 576 -10.33 -25.56 22.89
CA LYS A 576 -11.27 -25.69 21.78
C LYS A 576 -11.87 -24.35 21.37
N GLU A 577 -12.20 -23.45 22.30
CA GLU A 577 -12.74 -22.10 22.05
C GLU A 577 -11.61 -21.14 21.62
N ARG A 578 -10.36 -21.36 22.05
CA ARG A 578 -9.19 -20.57 21.63
C ARG A 578 -8.66 -20.93 20.25
N ALA A 579 -8.92 -22.15 19.76
CA ALA A 579 -8.30 -22.69 18.55
C ALA A 579 -8.46 -21.80 17.32
N TYR A 580 -9.57 -21.10 17.20
CA TYR A 580 -9.80 -20.12 16.13
C TYR A 580 -8.79 -18.96 16.20
N TYR A 581 -8.66 -18.32 17.37
CA TYR A 581 -7.76 -17.17 17.58
C TYR A 581 -6.30 -17.56 17.46
N GLU A 582 -5.94 -18.75 17.95
CA GLU A 582 -4.60 -19.32 17.84
C GLU A 582 -4.22 -19.61 16.38
N ARG A 583 -5.20 -19.94 15.52
CA ARG A 583 -4.98 -20.19 14.10
C ARG A 583 -4.69 -18.91 13.34
N HIS A 584 -5.38 -17.81 13.66
CA HIS A 584 -5.34 -16.54 12.94
C HIS A 584 -4.51 -15.46 13.64
N GLY A 585 -4.00 -15.69 14.84
CA GLY A 585 -3.17 -14.77 15.59
C GLY A 585 -1.76 -14.63 15.02
N CYS A 586 -1.05 -13.62 15.45
CA CYS A 586 0.34 -13.39 15.09
C CYS A 586 1.27 -14.27 15.95
N PHE A 587 2.30 -14.85 15.35
CA PHE A 587 3.27 -15.68 16.05
C PHE A 587 4.28 -14.89 16.83
N GLN A 588 4.76 -15.47 17.91
CA GLN A 588 5.99 -15.05 18.52
C GLN A 588 7.23 -15.58 17.79
N HIS A 589 8.29 -14.81 17.81
CA HIS A 589 9.55 -15.14 17.16
C HIS A 589 10.25 -16.35 17.79
N ASN A 590 10.13 -16.54 19.09
CA ASN A 590 10.81 -17.61 19.84
C ASN A 590 10.05 -18.94 19.88
N ASN A 591 8.89 -19.03 19.27
CA ASN A 591 8.07 -20.24 19.28
C ASN A 591 7.51 -20.56 17.91
N PRO A 592 8.37 -21.04 16.99
CA PRO A 592 7.99 -21.30 15.60
C PRO A 592 6.90 -22.38 15.53
N GLY A 593 5.90 -22.12 14.72
CA GLY A 593 4.86 -23.08 14.44
C GLY A 593 3.79 -23.25 15.51
N ILE A 594 3.82 -22.48 16.59
CA ILE A 594 2.77 -22.44 17.60
C ILE A 594 2.10 -21.07 17.57
N ASN A 595 0.85 -21.04 17.19
CA ASN A 595 -0.04 -19.91 17.33
C ASN A 595 -0.74 -20.03 18.69
N ASP A 596 -0.41 -19.18 19.61
CA ASP A 596 -1.00 -19.13 20.92
C ASP A 596 -1.42 -17.71 21.26
N LEU A 597 -2.67 -17.54 21.62
CA LEU A 597 -3.22 -16.22 21.93
C LEU A 597 -2.47 -15.53 23.08
N GLY A 598 -1.97 -16.30 24.04
CA GLY A 598 -1.15 -15.81 25.15
C GLY A 598 0.26 -15.39 24.76
N LYS A 599 0.70 -15.74 23.57
CA LYS A 599 2.04 -15.45 23.02
C LYS A 599 2.00 -14.53 21.82
N ASP A 600 0.90 -13.85 21.64
CA ASP A 600 0.69 -12.96 20.51
C ASP A 600 1.56 -11.70 20.64
N VAL A 601 2.18 -11.29 19.55
CA VAL A 601 3.07 -10.13 19.47
C VAL A 601 2.38 -8.81 19.90
N LEU A 602 1.07 -8.76 19.86
CA LEU A 602 0.30 -7.59 20.25
C LEU A 602 0.56 -7.19 21.72
N PHE A 603 0.71 -8.16 22.59
CA PHE A 603 1.00 -7.92 24.00
C PHE A 603 2.49 -7.67 24.27
N ASP A 604 3.36 -8.05 23.35
CA ASP A 604 4.80 -7.89 23.49
C ASP A 604 5.28 -6.48 23.11
N VAL A 605 4.51 -5.74 22.29
CA VAL A 605 4.91 -4.41 21.80
C VAL A 605 4.48 -3.26 22.71
N VAL A 606 3.69 -3.54 23.77
CA VAL A 606 3.19 -2.52 24.70
C VAL A 606 3.64 -2.84 26.11
N THR A 607 4.44 -1.95 26.73
CA THR A 607 4.77 -2.05 28.15
C THR A 607 3.62 -1.51 28.99
N LYS A 608 3.64 -1.82 30.31
CA LYS A 608 2.67 -1.28 31.29
C LYS A 608 2.60 0.25 31.24
N GLU A 609 3.76 0.90 31.24
CA GLU A 609 3.89 2.37 31.24
C GLU A 609 3.36 2.99 29.95
N GLN A 610 3.74 2.41 28.81
CA GLN A 610 3.21 2.79 27.49
C GLN A 610 1.69 2.59 27.44
N GLY A 611 1.18 1.46 27.96
CA GLY A 611 -0.24 1.16 28.02
C GLY A 611 -1.04 2.17 28.84
N ILE A 612 -0.55 2.54 30.04
CA ILE A 612 -1.19 3.56 30.88
C ILE A 612 -1.30 4.89 30.14
N LYS A 613 -0.20 5.32 29.54
CA LYS A 613 -0.13 6.62 28.84
C LYS A 613 -0.98 6.63 27.59
N ALA A 614 -0.88 5.60 26.76
CA ALA A 614 -1.64 5.49 25.53
C ALA A 614 -3.16 5.44 25.79
N ALA A 615 -3.60 4.61 26.75
CA ALA A 615 -5.03 4.54 27.09
C ALA A 615 -5.56 5.89 27.57
N ALA A 616 -4.81 6.61 28.41
CA ALA A 616 -5.18 7.94 28.88
C ALA A 616 -5.23 8.97 27.72
N ASN A 617 -4.31 8.91 26.78
CA ASN A 617 -4.28 9.79 25.60
C ASN A 617 -5.45 9.48 24.63
N TYR A 618 -5.82 8.20 24.45
CA TYR A 618 -7.02 7.85 23.71
C TYR A 618 -8.27 8.48 24.33
N ASP A 619 -8.44 8.31 25.65
CA ASP A 619 -9.61 8.81 26.39
C ASP A 619 -9.70 10.35 26.41
N LYS A 620 -8.56 11.02 26.48
CA LYS A 620 -8.51 12.49 26.60
C LYS A 620 -8.49 13.22 25.26
N GLU A 621 -7.77 12.70 24.29
CA GLU A 621 -7.43 13.44 23.08
C GLU A 621 -8.07 12.84 21.80
N CYS A 622 -7.89 11.55 21.55
CA CYS A 622 -8.29 10.93 20.29
C CYS A 622 -9.80 10.69 20.23
N LEU A 623 -10.35 9.90 21.14
CA LEU A 623 -11.77 9.50 21.11
C LEU A 623 -12.75 10.68 21.18
N PRO A 624 -12.54 11.72 22.03
CA PRO A 624 -13.44 12.86 22.06
C PRO A 624 -13.49 13.66 20.76
N ARG A 625 -12.39 13.71 19.99
CA ARG A 625 -12.38 14.34 18.68
C ARG A 625 -13.20 13.57 17.66
N ILE A 626 -13.05 12.24 17.69
CA ILE A 626 -13.85 11.36 16.80
C ILE A 626 -15.34 11.44 17.16
N ASP A 627 -15.68 11.39 18.43
CA ASP A 627 -17.07 11.47 18.91
C ASP A 627 -17.71 12.82 18.55
N LYS A 628 -16.95 13.92 18.61
CA LYS A 628 -17.39 15.24 18.15
C LYS A 628 -17.66 15.28 16.65
N LEU A 629 -16.77 14.66 15.83
CA LEU A 629 -16.96 14.53 14.39
C LEU A 629 -18.22 13.71 14.08
N ILE A 630 -18.42 12.58 14.74
CA ILE A 630 -19.60 11.73 14.58
C ILE A 630 -20.88 12.54 14.86
N ALA A 631 -20.95 13.26 15.99
CA ALA A 631 -22.10 14.10 16.31
C ALA A 631 -22.36 15.21 15.28
N GLN A 632 -21.30 15.79 14.71
CA GLN A 632 -21.41 16.76 13.61
C GLN A 632 -21.98 16.12 12.35
N LEU A 633 -21.52 14.94 11.99
CA LEU A 633 -21.96 14.21 10.79
C LEU A 633 -23.41 13.72 10.94
N GLU A 634 -23.85 13.26 12.11
CA GLU A 634 -25.24 12.88 12.41
C GLU A 634 -26.20 14.08 12.22
N LYS A 635 -25.77 15.26 12.64
CA LYS A 635 -26.53 16.48 12.41
C LYS A 635 -26.62 16.80 10.92
N LEU A 636 -25.54 16.63 10.15
CA LEU A 636 -25.53 16.87 8.71
C LEU A 636 -26.35 15.85 7.95
N GLU A 637 -26.30 14.57 8.32
CA GLU A 637 -27.17 13.51 7.79
C GLU A 637 -28.65 13.91 7.92
N THR A 638 -29.05 14.39 9.11
CA THR A 638 -30.42 14.87 9.36
C THR A 638 -30.76 16.12 8.54
N GLN A 639 -29.85 17.10 8.47
CA GLN A 639 -30.06 18.36 7.74
C GLN A 639 -30.18 18.17 6.22
N THR A 640 -29.62 17.09 5.69
CA THR A 640 -29.59 16.82 4.24
C THR A 640 -30.62 15.78 3.81
N ALA A 641 -31.51 15.36 4.70
CA ALA A 641 -32.51 14.32 4.42
C ALA A 641 -33.42 14.60 3.19
N ALA A 642 -33.62 15.89 2.85
CA ALA A 642 -34.38 16.29 1.66
C ALA A 642 -33.55 16.25 0.36
N GLU A 643 -32.24 16.03 0.44
CA GLU A 643 -31.27 16.03 -0.67
C GLU A 643 -30.52 14.68 -0.69
N PRO A 644 -31.12 13.56 -1.16
CA PRO A 644 -30.58 12.21 -0.97
C PRO A 644 -29.15 11.99 -1.49
N SER A 645 -28.77 12.63 -2.59
CA SER A 645 -27.41 12.53 -3.15
C SER A 645 -26.37 13.20 -2.25
N VAL A 646 -26.73 14.31 -1.60
CA VAL A 646 -25.87 15.01 -0.65
C VAL A 646 -25.83 14.26 0.68
N GLN A 647 -26.99 13.76 1.14
CA GLN A 647 -27.08 12.96 2.35
C GLN A 647 -26.19 11.71 2.28
N ALA A 648 -26.15 11.03 1.12
CA ALA A 648 -25.32 9.84 0.91
C ALA A 648 -23.82 10.11 1.16
N VAL A 649 -23.32 11.31 0.84
CA VAL A 649 -21.93 11.72 1.11
C VAL A 649 -21.66 11.81 2.61
N PHE A 650 -22.60 12.39 3.37
CA PHE A 650 -22.43 12.53 4.82
C PHE A 650 -22.63 11.19 5.55
N ILE A 651 -23.53 10.32 5.08
CA ILE A 651 -23.68 8.94 5.58
C ILE A 651 -22.38 8.16 5.37
N ASP A 652 -21.80 8.22 4.17
CA ASP A 652 -20.54 7.52 3.87
C ASP A 652 -19.41 7.95 4.83
N LEU A 653 -19.24 9.25 5.02
CA LEU A 653 -18.21 9.75 5.92
C LEU A 653 -18.51 9.44 7.40
N LEU A 654 -19.78 9.46 7.81
CA LEU A 654 -20.21 9.10 9.17
C LEU A 654 -19.89 7.64 9.49
N ASP A 655 -20.20 6.72 8.58
CA ASP A 655 -19.94 5.30 8.81
C ASP A 655 -18.45 5.00 8.84
N ARG A 656 -17.62 5.70 8.02
CA ARG A 656 -16.15 5.63 8.09
C ARG A 656 -15.62 6.18 9.41
N ALA A 657 -16.17 7.27 9.92
CA ALA A 657 -15.79 7.82 11.23
C ALA A 657 -16.16 6.84 12.37
N ARG A 658 -17.31 6.19 12.29
CA ARG A 658 -17.71 5.14 13.26
C ARG A 658 -16.79 3.92 13.18
N GLY A 659 -16.42 3.48 11.97
CA GLY A 659 -15.44 2.41 11.76
C GLY A 659 -14.07 2.76 12.36
N TYR A 660 -13.58 3.97 12.11
CA TYR A 660 -12.33 4.46 12.69
C TYR A 660 -12.40 4.57 14.23
N ARG A 661 -13.53 5.02 14.75
CA ARG A 661 -13.80 5.06 16.20
C ARG A 661 -13.73 3.66 16.82
N ALA A 662 -14.27 2.64 16.13
CA ALA A 662 -14.21 1.26 16.58
C ALA A 662 -12.77 0.73 16.63
N VAL A 663 -11.95 1.03 15.61
CA VAL A 663 -10.50 0.72 15.61
C VAL A 663 -9.81 1.35 16.81
N CYS A 664 -9.97 2.65 17.00
CA CYS A 664 -9.35 3.38 18.11
C CYS A 664 -9.81 2.84 19.47
N GLY A 665 -11.07 2.45 19.60
CA GLY A 665 -11.61 1.81 20.79
C GLY A 665 -10.91 0.49 21.12
N SER A 666 -10.77 -0.39 20.14
CA SER A 666 -10.08 -1.68 20.35
C SER A 666 -8.56 -1.53 20.57
N ILE A 667 -7.90 -0.57 19.93
CA ILE A 667 -6.48 -0.29 20.21
C ILE A 667 -6.31 0.31 21.61
N ARG A 668 -7.20 1.20 22.02
CA ARG A 668 -7.27 1.70 23.41
C ARG A 668 -7.45 0.54 24.39
N MET A 669 -8.27 -0.48 24.05
CA MET A 669 -8.42 -1.69 24.88
C MET A 669 -7.12 -2.48 24.97
N VAL A 670 -6.34 -2.64 23.90
CA VAL A 670 -5.00 -3.26 23.95
C VAL A 670 -4.13 -2.54 24.97
N ALA A 671 -4.05 -1.21 24.88
CA ALA A 671 -3.26 -0.40 25.80
C ALA A 671 -3.72 -0.55 27.27
N ALA A 672 -5.03 -0.50 27.51
CA ALA A 672 -5.60 -0.66 28.83
C ALA A 672 -5.40 -2.08 29.40
N TRP A 673 -5.50 -3.10 28.55
CA TRP A 673 -5.25 -4.48 28.94
C TRP A 673 -3.81 -4.65 29.42
N CYS A 674 -2.83 -4.22 28.64
CA CYS A 674 -1.42 -4.25 29.04
C CYS A 674 -1.15 -3.46 30.32
N ALA A 675 -1.69 -2.24 30.41
CA ALA A 675 -1.56 -1.40 31.59
C ALA A 675 -2.03 -2.09 32.88
N HIS A 676 -3.19 -2.73 32.84
CA HIS A 676 -3.86 -3.21 34.03
C HIS A 676 -3.59 -4.69 34.31
N VAL A 677 -3.39 -5.53 33.33
CA VAL A 677 -2.94 -6.92 33.57
C VAL A 677 -1.50 -6.91 34.09
N TYR A 678 -0.58 -6.21 33.41
CA TYR A 678 0.81 -6.11 33.91
C TYR A 678 0.89 -5.38 35.24
N GLY A 679 0.12 -4.30 35.44
CA GLY A 679 0.05 -3.58 36.69
C GLY A 679 -0.43 -4.45 37.86
N TYR A 680 -1.41 -5.33 37.64
CA TYR A 680 -1.86 -6.31 38.62
C TYR A 680 -0.76 -7.31 38.96
N LEU A 681 -0.09 -7.87 37.94
CA LEU A 681 0.95 -8.88 38.13
C LEU A 681 2.20 -8.32 38.85
N ASP A 682 2.54 -7.07 38.55
CA ASP A 682 3.69 -6.39 39.17
C ASP A 682 3.40 -5.85 40.60
N SER A 683 2.12 -5.70 40.98
CA SER A 683 1.72 -5.17 42.28
C SER A 683 1.94 -6.19 43.38
N THR A 684 2.56 -5.75 44.45
CA THR A 684 2.69 -6.53 45.71
C THR A 684 1.55 -6.27 46.70
N LYS A 685 0.99 -5.03 46.70
CA LYS A 685 -0.08 -4.62 47.61
C LYS A 685 -1.45 -5.00 47.06
N ALA A 686 -2.29 -5.55 47.95
CA ALA A 686 -3.67 -5.93 47.59
C ALA A 686 -4.54 -4.75 47.14
N ALA A 687 -4.28 -3.54 47.67
CA ALA A 687 -4.99 -2.34 47.23
C ALA A 687 -4.70 -1.96 45.76
N ASP A 688 -3.43 -2.05 45.36
CA ASP A 688 -3.01 -1.75 44.01
C ASP A 688 -3.53 -2.83 43.03
N LYS A 689 -3.51 -4.10 43.41
CA LYS A 689 -4.15 -5.17 42.63
C LYS A 689 -5.62 -4.89 42.40
N ARG A 690 -6.37 -4.54 43.45
CA ARG A 690 -7.81 -4.18 43.31
C ARG A 690 -8.04 -2.96 42.40
N LYS A 691 -7.14 -1.97 42.44
CA LYS A 691 -7.20 -0.80 41.55
C LYS A 691 -7.08 -1.21 40.10
N HIS A 692 -6.09 -2.06 39.76
CA HIS A 692 -5.90 -2.56 38.41
C HIS A 692 -7.05 -3.46 37.93
N GLU A 693 -7.57 -4.34 38.78
CA GLU A 693 -8.75 -5.15 38.47
C GLU A 693 -9.96 -4.28 38.13
N LYS A 694 -10.26 -3.27 38.94
CA LYS A 694 -11.37 -2.35 38.69
C LYS A 694 -11.21 -1.60 37.35
N ALA A 695 -10.02 -1.10 37.06
CA ALA A 695 -9.73 -0.38 35.85
C ALA A 695 -9.82 -1.31 34.57
N LEU A 696 -9.36 -2.57 34.72
CA LEU A 696 -9.49 -3.57 33.68
C LEU A 696 -10.96 -3.90 33.41
N GLN A 697 -11.81 -4.05 34.45
CA GLN A 697 -13.24 -4.26 34.28
C GLN A 697 -13.91 -3.09 33.53
N ALA A 698 -13.56 -1.85 33.86
CA ALA A 698 -14.07 -0.67 33.15
C ALA A 698 -13.63 -0.65 31.67
N ALA A 699 -12.38 -1.07 31.38
CA ALA A 699 -11.90 -1.19 30.02
C ALA A 699 -12.64 -2.28 29.24
N ILE A 700 -12.92 -3.42 29.87
CA ILE A 700 -13.71 -4.51 29.28
C ILE A 700 -15.13 -4.03 28.98
N ASP A 701 -15.78 -3.29 29.88
CA ASP A 701 -17.13 -2.73 29.65
C ASP A 701 -17.13 -1.80 28.43
N ALA A 702 -16.14 -0.92 28.32
CA ALA A 702 -15.99 -0.02 27.18
C ALA A 702 -15.80 -0.79 25.85
N GLU A 703 -14.98 -1.85 25.87
CA GLU A 703 -14.76 -2.67 24.67
C GLU A 703 -15.99 -3.49 24.28
N LEU A 704 -16.78 -3.98 25.23
CA LEU A 704 -18.05 -4.65 24.95
C LEU A 704 -19.03 -3.72 24.21
N VAL A 705 -19.13 -2.46 24.64
CA VAL A 705 -19.93 -1.44 23.93
C VAL A 705 -19.34 -1.13 22.55
N ASN A 706 -18.02 -0.93 22.47
CA ASN A 706 -17.32 -0.66 21.22
C ASN A 706 -17.55 -1.79 20.19
N THR A 707 -17.45 -3.03 20.63
CA THR A 707 -17.66 -4.22 19.80
C THR A 707 -19.11 -4.33 19.32
N GLN A 708 -20.10 -4.02 20.19
CA GLN A 708 -21.50 -4.02 19.79
C GLN A 708 -21.78 -2.93 18.75
N ASN A 709 -21.25 -1.73 18.92
CA ASN A 709 -21.40 -0.64 17.96
C ASN A 709 -20.80 -1.01 16.58
N LEU A 710 -19.70 -1.76 16.56
CA LEU A 710 -19.12 -2.26 15.31
C LEU A 710 -20.01 -3.32 14.64
N ILE A 711 -20.64 -4.22 15.41
CA ILE A 711 -21.62 -5.18 14.88
C ILE A 711 -22.78 -4.42 14.24
N ASP A 712 -23.36 -3.46 14.96
CA ASP A 712 -24.50 -2.69 14.48
C ASP A 712 -24.15 -1.92 13.19
N LEU A 713 -22.93 -1.40 13.10
CA LEU A 713 -22.44 -0.70 11.91
C LEU A 713 -22.26 -1.64 10.70
N LEU A 714 -21.70 -2.83 10.93
CA LEU A 714 -21.51 -3.85 9.87
C LEU A 714 -22.86 -4.38 9.36
N GLU A 715 -23.83 -4.60 10.26
CA GLU A 715 -25.15 -5.10 9.91
C GLU A 715 -26.05 -4.05 9.26
N ALA A 716 -25.82 -2.76 9.52
CA ALA A 716 -26.51 -1.68 8.83
C ALA A 716 -26.16 -1.63 7.33
N ASP A 717 -25.01 -2.13 6.91
CA ASP A 717 -24.53 -2.31 5.53
C ASP A 717 -24.79 -1.09 4.61
N ARG A 718 -24.67 0.13 5.15
CA ARG A 718 -24.91 1.37 4.40
C ARG A 718 -23.70 1.81 3.59
N THR A 719 -22.51 1.50 4.11
CA THR A 719 -21.21 1.94 3.57
C THR A 719 -20.19 0.82 3.67
N GLU A 720 -19.48 0.55 2.59
CA GLU A 720 -18.32 -0.36 2.60
C GLU A 720 -17.12 0.38 3.20
N PHE A 721 -17.06 0.48 4.53
CA PHE A 721 -16.04 1.22 5.26
C PHE A 721 -14.79 0.40 5.59
N MET A 722 -14.84 -0.92 5.40
CA MET A 722 -13.71 -1.81 5.61
C MET A 722 -13.71 -2.98 4.64
N VAL A 723 -12.54 -3.61 4.49
CA VAL A 723 -12.37 -4.80 3.64
C VAL A 723 -12.75 -6.06 4.39
N LEU A 724 -13.64 -6.85 3.78
CA LEU A 724 -14.01 -8.19 4.22
C LEU A 724 -13.75 -9.20 3.10
N SER A 725 -13.18 -10.34 3.42
CA SER A 725 -12.84 -11.39 2.46
C SER A 725 -14.02 -12.29 2.14
N ALA A 726 -14.43 -12.34 0.89
CA ALA A 726 -15.48 -13.26 0.42
C ALA A 726 -15.10 -14.77 0.49
N ILE A 727 -13.82 -15.07 0.64
CA ILE A 727 -13.32 -16.45 0.81
C ILE A 727 -13.15 -16.86 2.26
N GLY A 728 -13.62 -16.04 3.20
CA GLY A 728 -13.52 -16.26 4.64
C GLY A 728 -12.26 -15.64 5.27
N ASN A 729 -12.13 -15.88 6.57
CA ASN A 729 -11.01 -15.36 7.36
C ASN A 729 -9.67 -15.92 6.87
N ASN A 730 -8.71 -15.04 6.77
CA ASN A 730 -7.32 -15.40 6.58
C ASN A 730 -6.43 -14.50 7.44
N THR A 731 -5.12 -14.69 7.39
CA THR A 731 -4.18 -13.93 8.22
C THR A 731 -4.28 -12.41 8.02
N PHE A 732 -4.62 -11.96 6.80
CA PHE A 732 -4.57 -10.54 6.42
C PHE A 732 -5.95 -9.90 6.25
N CYS A 733 -7.03 -10.65 6.38
CA CYS A 733 -8.36 -10.14 6.14
C CYS A 733 -9.42 -10.86 6.98
N TYR A 734 -10.36 -10.12 7.53
CA TYR A 734 -11.55 -10.70 8.13
C TYR A 734 -12.49 -11.22 7.04
N GLY A 735 -13.23 -12.27 7.34
CA GLY A 735 -14.30 -12.77 6.50
C GLY A 735 -15.62 -12.01 6.67
N GLU A 736 -16.60 -12.34 5.84
CA GLU A 736 -17.98 -11.77 5.93
C GLU A 736 -18.69 -12.20 7.22
N ASP A 737 -18.17 -13.23 7.91
CA ASP A 737 -18.64 -13.71 9.21
C ASP A 737 -18.11 -12.89 10.41
N LEU A 738 -17.44 -11.76 10.17
CA LEU A 738 -16.92 -10.90 11.23
C LEU A 738 -17.98 -10.54 12.31
N PRO A 739 -19.24 -10.19 11.97
CA PRO A 739 -20.25 -9.93 13.01
C PRO A 739 -20.44 -11.10 13.97
N ASP A 740 -20.41 -12.34 13.48
CA ASP A 740 -20.54 -13.53 14.34
C ASP A 740 -19.31 -13.75 15.22
N LEU A 741 -18.13 -13.49 14.70
CA LEU A 741 -16.87 -13.51 15.48
C LEU A 741 -16.87 -12.46 16.59
N LEU A 742 -17.40 -11.27 16.31
CA LEU A 742 -17.57 -10.22 17.31
C LEU A 742 -18.58 -10.58 18.40
N ARG A 743 -19.68 -11.25 18.05
CA ARG A 743 -20.63 -11.81 19.05
C ARG A 743 -19.96 -12.85 19.93
N GLU A 744 -19.14 -13.73 19.33
CA GLU A 744 -18.38 -14.71 20.07
C GLU A 744 -17.35 -14.08 21.01
N LYS A 745 -16.65 -13.02 20.56
CA LYS A 745 -15.80 -12.20 21.40
C LYS A 745 -16.56 -11.66 22.62
N ILE A 746 -17.73 -11.06 22.39
CA ILE A 746 -18.60 -10.53 23.46
C ILE A 746 -18.96 -11.65 24.44
N ARG A 747 -19.35 -12.83 23.96
CA ARG A 747 -19.69 -14.00 24.78
C ARG A 747 -18.51 -14.42 25.67
N LEU A 748 -17.32 -14.57 25.07
CA LEU A 748 -16.11 -14.97 25.80
C LEU A 748 -15.69 -13.92 26.82
N MET A 749 -15.71 -12.65 26.44
CA MET A 749 -15.36 -11.56 27.37
C MET A 749 -16.33 -11.54 28.57
N LYS A 750 -17.64 -11.62 28.36
CA LYS A 750 -18.63 -11.69 29.46
C LYS A 750 -18.43 -12.90 30.35
N LYS A 751 -18.08 -14.06 29.79
CA LYS A 751 -17.90 -15.32 30.53
C LYS A 751 -16.63 -15.32 31.39
N TYR A 752 -15.54 -14.77 30.88
CA TYR A 752 -14.23 -14.87 31.51
C TYR A 752 -13.71 -13.57 32.16
N ARG A 753 -14.46 -12.47 32.09
CA ARG A 753 -14.07 -11.15 32.60
C ARG A 753 -13.65 -11.09 34.06
N HIS A 754 -14.23 -11.95 34.89
CA HIS A 754 -14.00 -11.96 36.38
C HIS A 754 -12.84 -12.87 36.81
N LYS A 755 -12.11 -13.46 35.88
CA LYS A 755 -10.90 -14.21 36.21
C LYS A 755 -9.82 -13.27 36.71
N LYS A 756 -8.94 -13.80 37.56
CA LYS A 756 -7.78 -13.02 38.02
C LYS A 756 -6.78 -12.87 36.88
N PRO A 757 -6.15 -11.69 36.73
CA PRO A 757 -5.11 -11.51 35.71
C PRO A 757 -3.99 -12.53 35.89
N ARG A 758 -3.73 -13.23 34.77
CA ARG A 758 -2.70 -14.25 34.68
C ARG A 758 -2.07 -14.22 33.29
N ILE A 759 -0.74 -14.27 33.25
CA ILE A 759 0.05 -14.47 32.03
C ILE A 759 1.25 -15.33 32.42
N ASP A 760 1.57 -16.31 31.65
CA ASP A 760 2.84 -16.99 31.75
C ASP A 760 3.93 -16.11 31.12
N LYS A 761 4.65 -15.36 31.96
CA LYS A 761 5.70 -14.42 31.53
C LYS A 761 6.88 -15.12 30.87
N ASP A 762 7.12 -16.38 31.17
CA ASP A 762 8.22 -17.16 30.60
C ASP A 762 7.91 -17.59 29.16
N ILE A 763 6.65 -17.66 28.81
CA ILE A 763 6.16 -18.01 27.46
C ILE A 763 6.07 -16.79 26.53
N LEU A 764 5.82 -15.59 27.09
CA LEU A 764 5.73 -14.37 26.29
C LEU A 764 7.12 -13.92 25.82
N TRP A 765 7.31 -13.94 24.52
CA TRP A 765 8.45 -13.24 23.94
C TRP A 765 8.19 -11.72 24.05
N ARG A 766 9.03 -11.07 24.81
CA ARG A 766 9.05 -9.62 24.87
C ARG A 766 10.22 -9.15 24.00
N PRO A 767 10.00 -8.25 23.03
CA PRO A 767 11.12 -7.58 22.43
C PRO A 767 11.92 -6.98 23.57
N ILE A 768 13.17 -7.37 23.72
CA ILE A 768 14.06 -6.69 24.63
C ILE A 768 14.13 -5.28 24.05
N PRO A 769 13.66 -4.21 24.76
CA PRO A 769 13.64 -2.86 24.20
C PRO A 769 15.02 -2.38 23.76
N GLU A 770 16.05 -3.02 24.29
CA GLU A 770 17.46 -2.82 24.04
C GLU A 770 18.10 -3.99 23.30
N ALA A 771 17.34 -4.94 22.77
CA ALA A 771 17.89 -5.87 21.81
C ALA A 771 18.29 -5.04 20.58
N LYS A 772 19.26 -4.24 20.78
CA LYS A 772 20.28 -4.06 19.77
C LYS A 772 20.52 -5.46 19.28
N TRP A 773 20.16 -5.73 18.06
CA TRP A 773 20.70 -6.86 17.31
C TRP A 773 22.16 -6.93 17.72
N PRO A 774 22.69 -8.10 18.09
CA PRO A 774 24.05 -8.16 18.54
C PRO A 774 24.81 -7.36 17.53
N GLU A 775 25.33 -6.20 17.97
CA GLU A 775 26.26 -5.46 17.16
C GLU A 775 27.31 -6.50 16.88
N PHE A 776 27.36 -6.95 15.66
CA PHE A 776 28.41 -7.84 15.24
C PHE A 776 29.69 -7.00 15.34
N LYS A 777 30.29 -7.02 16.55
CA LYS A 777 31.58 -6.42 16.81
C LYS A 777 32.68 -7.24 16.15
#